data_73c9ee194560cb7d19c2500a5e25aef3
#
_entry.id   73c9ee194560cb7d19c2500a5e25aef3
#
_cell.length_a   1.000
_cell.length_b   1.000
_cell.length_c   1.000
_cell.angle_alpha   90.00
_cell.angle_beta   90.00
_cell.angle_gamma   90.00
#
_symmetry.space_group_name_H-M   'P 1'
#
loop_
_entity.id
_entity.type
_entity.pdbx_description
1 polymer ?
#
loop_
_entity_poly.entity_id
_entity_poly.type
_entity_poly.pdbx_seq_one_letter_code
_entity_poly.pdbx_strand_id
1 'polypeptide(L)'
;MAKDDKGLTPMMKQFFSMKAQHPGALMLFRCGDFYETYGEDAVESARILGITLTRRNNGGNGDSIEMAGFPHHALDTYLPKLIRAGKRVAICDQLEDPKKKREAIKGKKGLSAMDKMVKRGITELVTPGVAMSDNVLNYKENNFLAAVHFGKGSCGVSFLDISTGEFLTGEGTFDYVEKLLGSFQPKEVLFDRAKKQDFERYFGTRLCTFEMDDWVFTDQTARQKLLKHFGTKNLKGFGVDHLNNGVVAAGAILQYLEITQHTQINHITSLARIEEDKYVRMDRFTIRSLELIAPMNEDGSSLLNVIDNTITPMGGRMLRRWMVFPLKDEKPINERLDVVDYLFREPDFRECINEQFHRIGDLERIISKVAVGRVSPREVVQLKNALMAIQPVKTACLYAKSDTLKRIGEQLNLCESLRDRIEKEIQPDPPQLVNKGDVISLGFNQKLDDLRSIRDNGKQYLLEIQEKEIAQTGITSLKIGFNNVFGYYLEVRNTFKDKVPENWIRKQTLAQAERYITPELKEYEEKILGADEKILALETQLYMELIQDMQEFIPQIQINANLIAHLDCLLSFMKVSQMQRYVRPVVDDSEVLDIKQGRHPVIETQLPIGEQYVPNDVLLDTEHQQIMMITGPNMAGKSALLRQTALIVLLAQIGCFVPAERARIGMVDKIFTRVGASDNISLGESTFMVEMTEASNILNNVTPRSLVLFDELGRGTSTYDGISIAWAIVEYLHEHSRAQARTLFATHYHELNEMEKNFPRIKNFNVSVKEVDGKIIFVRKLEKGGSEHSFGIHVAEIAGMPRSIVKRANIILKELEKDNSQVGGVGKAAVERLDQSREGVQLSFFQLDDPVLTQIRDEILGLDVNNLTPVEALNKLNDIKKIVKG
;
A
#
# COMPACT_ATOMS: atom_id res chain seq x y z
N MET A 1 16.93 -28.00 -18.01
CA MET A 1 18.12 -28.73 -18.44
C MET A 1 18.67 -29.53 -17.26
N ALA A 2 18.55 -30.82 -17.26
CA ALA A 2 19.16 -31.70 -16.27
C ALA A 2 20.69 -31.65 -16.49
N LYS A 3 21.41 -30.92 -15.65
CA LYS A 3 22.87 -31.05 -15.57
C LYS A 3 23.20 -32.40 -14.94
N ASP A 4 24.14 -33.09 -15.53
CA ASP A 4 24.67 -34.40 -15.10
C ASP A 4 24.86 -34.47 -13.58
N ASP A 5 24.20 -35.43 -12.93
CA ASP A 5 24.12 -35.68 -11.49
C ASP A 5 25.45 -36.20 -10.90
N LYS A 6 26.50 -36.33 -11.74
CA LYS A 6 27.81 -36.85 -11.38
C LYS A 6 28.71 -35.72 -10.83
N GLY A 7 28.76 -35.58 -9.51
CA GLY A 7 29.68 -34.63 -8.84
C GLY A 7 29.05 -33.75 -7.77
N LEU A 8 27.72 -33.70 -7.67
CA LEU A 8 27.05 -32.90 -6.66
C LEU A 8 27.05 -33.57 -5.28
N THR A 9 27.29 -32.78 -4.23
CA THR A 9 27.14 -33.26 -2.84
C THR A 9 25.70 -33.67 -2.58
N PRO A 10 25.42 -34.60 -1.66
CA PRO A 10 24.04 -35.02 -1.32
C PRO A 10 23.12 -33.85 -0.96
N MET A 11 23.65 -32.82 -0.29
CA MET A 11 22.92 -31.61 0.07
C MET A 11 22.53 -30.78 -1.16
N MET A 12 23.44 -30.63 -2.12
CA MET A 12 23.12 -29.89 -3.36
C MET A 12 22.13 -30.66 -4.24
N LYS A 13 22.16 -31.99 -4.22
CA LYS A 13 21.13 -32.81 -4.86
C LYS A 13 19.75 -32.53 -4.26
N GLN A 14 19.66 -32.47 -2.94
CA GLN A 14 18.42 -32.11 -2.23
C GLN A 14 17.95 -30.70 -2.61
N PHE A 15 18.86 -29.71 -2.65
CA PHE A 15 18.53 -28.34 -3.07
C PHE A 15 17.99 -28.29 -4.49
N PHE A 16 18.72 -28.86 -5.48
CA PHE A 16 18.27 -28.81 -6.88
C PHE A 16 16.97 -29.58 -7.12
N SER A 17 16.75 -30.69 -6.41
CA SER A 17 15.48 -31.43 -6.48
C SER A 17 14.29 -30.58 -6.03
N MET A 18 14.44 -29.81 -4.97
CA MET A 18 13.39 -28.89 -4.49
C MET A 18 13.26 -27.65 -5.39
N LYS A 19 14.37 -27.08 -5.84
CA LYS A 19 14.36 -25.96 -6.77
C LYS A 19 13.67 -26.31 -8.09
N ALA A 20 13.83 -27.51 -8.58
CA ALA A 20 13.14 -27.98 -9.80
C ALA A 20 11.61 -28.03 -9.66
N GLN A 21 11.09 -28.19 -8.45
CA GLN A 21 9.65 -28.14 -8.17
C GLN A 21 9.11 -26.70 -8.16
N HIS A 22 9.97 -25.71 -7.84
CA HIS A 22 9.60 -24.30 -7.76
C HIS A 22 10.64 -23.42 -8.50
N PRO A 23 10.76 -23.54 -9.82
CA PRO A 23 11.83 -22.88 -10.59
C PRO A 23 11.76 -21.35 -10.53
N GLY A 24 10.55 -20.79 -10.41
CA GLY A 24 10.31 -19.34 -10.33
C GLY A 24 10.42 -18.74 -8.94
N ALA A 25 10.72 -19.53 -7.88
CA ALA A 25 10.86 -19.03 -6.52
C ALA A 25 12.33 -19.01 -6.10
N LEU A 26 12.75 -17.92 -5.45
CA LEU A 26 14.03 -17.81 -4.78
C LEU A 26 14.03 -18.73 -3.56
N MET A 27 14.98 -19.67 -3.47
CA MET A 27 14.99 -20.66 -2.41
C MET A 27 15.91 -20.27 -1.26
N LEU A 28 15.34 -20.09 -0.07
CA LEU A 28 16.05 -19.97 1.19
C LEU A 28 16.21 -21.37 1.82
N PHE A 29 17.40 -21.95 1.70
CA PHE A 29 17.67 -23.31 2.08
C PHE A 29 18.39 -23.37 3.43
N ARG A 30 17.78 -24.00 4.44
CA ARG A 30 18.31 -24.06 5.79
C ARG A 30 19.55 -24.95 5.88
N CYS A 31 20.67 -24.37 6.23
CA CYS A 31 21.96 -25.05 6.47
C CYS A 31 22.48 -24.72 7.88
N GLY A 32 22.18 -25.57 8.85
CA GLY A 32 22.54 -25.29 10.25
C GLY A 32 21.86 -24.00 10.74
N ASP A 33 22.69 -23.02 11.13
CA ASP A 33 22.20 -21.73 11.66
C ASP A 33 21.97 -20.66 10.58
N PHE A 34 22.08 -21.01 9.29
CA PHE A 34 21.93 -20.09 8.18
C PHE A 34 20.82 -20.52 7.22
N TYR A 35 20.17 -19.53 6.57
CA TYR A 35 19.52 -19.70 5.29
C TYR A 35 20.51 -19.35 4.20
N GLU A 36 20.75 -20.29 3.29
CA GLU A 36 21.68 -20.14 2.17
C GLU A 36 20.91 -20.19 0.85
N THR A 37 21.34 -19.38 -0.11
CA THR A 37 20.86 -19.36 -1.50
C THR A 37 22.01 -19.73 -2.42
N TYR A 38 21.72 -20.34 -3.59
CA TYR A 38 22.75 -20.83 -4.49
C TYR A 38 22.47 -20.46 -5.95
N GLY A 39 23.54 -20.31 -6.74
CA GLY A 39 23.47 -19.99 -8.17
C GLY A 39 22.83 -18.62 -8.43
N GLU A 40 21.89 -18.56 -9.38
CA GLU A 40 21.17 -17.32 -9.73
C GLU A 40 20.42 -16.71 -8.54
N ASP A 41 19.82 -17.57 -7.69
CA ASP A 41 19.14 -17.12 -6.47
C ASP A 41 20.09 -16.39 -5.52
N ALA A 42 21.36 -16.82 -5.44
CA ALA A 42 22.37 -16.18 -4.60
C ALA A 42 22.78 -14.80 -5.14
N VAL A 43 22.98 -14.69 -6.44
CA VAL A 43 23.31 -13.42 -7.09
C VAL A 43 22.18 -12.40 -6.87
N GLU A 44 20.94 -12.84 -7.07
CA GLU A 44 19.76 -11.99 -6.90
C GLU A 44 19.53 -11.60 -5.44
N SER A 45 19.65 -12.56 -4.52
CA SER A 45 19.55 -12.31 -3.08
C SER A 45 20.62 -11.32 -2.61
N ALA A 46 21.88 -11.50 -3.01
CA ALA A 46 22.97 -10.62 -2.65
C ALA A 46 22.70 -9.17 -3.11
N ARG A 47 22.19 -9.01 -4.34
CA ARG A 47 21.83 -7.70 -4.90
C ARG A 47 20.70 -7.01 -4.12
N ILE A 48 19.61 -7.73 -3.82
CA ILE A 48 18.43 -7.16 -3.15
C ILE A 48 18.70 -6.89 -1.67
N LEU A 49 19.37 -7.82 -1.00
CA LEU A 49 19.57 -7.77 0.45
C LEU A 49 20.80 -6.95 0.86
N GLY A 50 21.72 -6.67 -0.06
CA GLY A 50 22.99 -6.02 0.21
C GLY A 50 23.94 -6.90 1.03
N ILE A 51 23.87 -8.24 0.88
CA ILE A 51 24.72 -9.21 1.56
C ILE A 51 25.85 -9.70 0.66
N THR A 52 26.89 -10.25 1.24
CA THR A 52 28.09 -10.70 0.51
C THR A 52 27.79 -11.93 -0.33
N LEU A 53 28.10 -11.83 -1.63
CA LEU A 53 28.11 -12.96 -2.54
C LEU A 53 29.45 -13.71 -2.41
N THR A 54 29.39 -14.99 -2.09
CA THR A 54 30.55 -15.88 -1.93
C THR A 54 30.46 -17.05 -2.92
N ARG A 55 31.43 -17.94 -2.90
CA ARG A 55 31.40 -19.17 -3.68
C ARG A 55 31.62 -20.39 -2.81
N ARG A 56 30.85 -21.43 -3.07
CA ARG A 56 30.95 -22.71 -2.38
C ARG A 56 31.51 -23.78 -3.33
N ASN A 57 32.54 -24.52 -2.88
CA ASN A 57 33.09 -25.64 -3.63
C ASN A 57 32.18 -26.86 -3.56
N ASN A 58 31.77 -27.40 -4.68
CA ASN A 58 30.85 -28.55 -4.79
C ASN A 58 31.48 -29.93 -4.58
N GLY A 59 32.74 -30.00 -4.14
CA GLY A 59 33.45 -31.24 -3.81
C GLY A 59 33.80 -32.10 -5.03
N GLY A 60 35.03 -32.08 -5.47
CA GLY A 60 35.54 -33.13 -6.34
C GLY A 60 36.07 -32.73 -7.71
N ASN A 61 35.58 -31.73 -8.40
CA ASN A 61 36.08 -31.35 -9.75
C ASN A 61 36.03 -29.85 -10.04
N GLY A 62 36.32 -29.03 -9.04
CA GLY A 62 36.60 -27.59 -9.33
C GLY A 62 35.43 -26.67 -9.66
N ASP A 63 34.20 -27.16 -9.76
CA ASP A 63 33.04 -26.31 -10.03
C ASP A 63 32.56 -25.64 -8.71
N SER A 64 32.79 -24.34 -8.61
CA SER A 64 32.25 -23.52 -7.52
C SER A 64 30.91 -22.96 -7.93
N ILE A 65 29.91 -22.95 -6.99
CA ILE A 65 28.61 -22.33 -7.18
C ILE A 65 28.53 -21.05 -6.34
N GLU A 66 27.93 -20.02 -6.86
CA GLU A 66 27.66 -18.79 -6.14
C GLU A 66 26.77 -19.10 -4.94
N MET A 67 27.06 -18.46 -3.81
CA MET A 67 26.33 -18.62 -2.57
C MET A 67 26.19 -17.29 -1.85
N ALA A 68 25.01 -17.01 -1.32
CA ALA A 68 24.76 -15.95 -0.38
C ALA A 68 23.93 -16.50 0.79
N GLY A 69 24.05 -15.92 1.96
CA GLY A 69 23.30 -16.42 3.11
C GLY A 69 23.30 -15.46 4.28
N PHE A 70 22.34 -15.66 5.16
CA PHE A 70 22.18 -14.90 6.40
C PHE A 70 21.75 -15.82 7.55
N PRO A 71 21.99 -15.42 8.82
CA PRO A 71 21.58 -16.21 9.98
C PRO A 71 20.08 -16.46 10.00
N HIS A 72 19.65 -17.67 10.35
CA HIS A 72 18.24 -18.05 10.29
C HIS A 72 17.33 -17.20 11.17
N HIS A 73 17.83 -16.75 12.32
CA HIS A 73 17.07 -15.86 13.21
C HIS A 73 16.86 -14.46 12.64
N ALA A 74 17.52 -14.10 11.54
CA ALA A 74 17.34 -12.84 10.82
C ALA A 74 16.34 -12.95 9.65
N LEU A 75 15.61 -14.07 9.52
CA LEU A 75 14.62 -14.27 8.47
C LEU A 75 13.62 -13.11 8.41
N ASP A 76 13.09 -12.70 9.56
CA ASP A 76 12.10 -11.61 9.68
C ASP A 76 12.62 -10.23 9.21
N THR A 77 13.95 -10.08 9.12
CA THR A 77 14.59 -8.85 8.63
C THR A 77 14.81 -8.89 7.11
N TYR A 78 15.17 -10.05 6.57
CA TYR A 78 15.58 -10.19 5.16
C TYR A 78 14.45 -10.61 4.23
N LEU A 79 13.54 -11.49 4.68
CA LEU A 79 12.39 -11.94 3.89
C LEU A 79 11.52 -10.77 3.39
N PRO A 80 11.18 -9.75 4.20
CA PRO A 80 10.40 -8.61 3.74
C PRO A 80 11.04 -7.86 2.58
N LYS A 81 12.35 -7.75 2.54
CA LYS A 81 13.07 -7.06 1.46
C LYS A 81 12.94 -7.81 0.13
N LEU A 82 13.01 -9.15 0.17
CA LEU A 82 12.82 -9.99 -1.02
C LEU A 82 11.38 -9.90 -1.54
N ILE A 83 10.40 -9.99 -0.65
CA ILE A 83 8.98 -9.92 -1.02
C ILE A 83 8.61 -8.54 -1.58
N ARG A 84 9.08 -7.44 -0.95
CA ARG A 84 8.87 -6.07 -1.45
C ARG A 84 9.54 -5.81 -2.80
N ALA A 85 10.63 -6.54 -3.11
CA ALA A 85 11.25 -6.55 -4.44
C ALA A 85 10.48 -7.40 -5.47
N GLY A 86 9.28 -7.88 -5.14
CA GLY A 86 8.43 -8.68 -6.03
C GLY A 86 8.88 -10.14 -6.18
N LYS A 87 9.73 -10.66 -5.28
CA LYS A 87 10.23 -12.04 -5.38
C LYS A 87 9.34 -13.02 -4.64
N ARG A 88 9.15 -14.17 -5.26
CA ARG A 88 8.54 -15.35 -4.62
C ARG A 88 9.64 -16.10 -3.90
N VAL A 89 9.44 -16.42 -2.65
CA VAL A 89 10.47 -17.01 -1.78
C VAL A 89 9.99 -18.36 -1.22
N ALA A 90 10.69 -19.44 -1.53
CA ALA A 90 10.48 -20.76 -0.95
C ALA A 90 11.36 -20.93 0.30
N ILE A 91 10.74 -21.06 1.46
CA ILE A 91 11.42 -21.33 2.72
C ILE A 91 11.56 -22.84 2.87
N CYS A 92 12.80 -23.30 2.88
CA CYS A 92 13.12 -24.72 3.02
C CYS A 92 13.79 -24.97 4.37
N ASP A 93 13.08 -25.60 5.29
CA ASP A 93 13.55 -25.92 6.64
C ASP A 93 13.93 -27.38 6.84
N GLN A 94 14.60 -27.64 7.96
CA GLN A 94 14.95 -28.98 8.41
C GLN A 94 13.73 -29.62 9.10
N LEU A 95 13.22 -30.71 8.52
CA LEU A 95 12.07 -31.45 9.03
C LEU A 95 12.43 -32.43 10.17
N GLU A 96 13.72 -32.63 10.41
CA GLU A 96 14.26 -33.54 11.44
C GLU A 96 15.26 -32.78 12.31
N ASP A 97 15.25 -33.07 13.62
CA ASP A 97 16.26 -32.55 14.54
C ASP A 97 17.64 -33.21 14.25
N PRO A 98 18.67 -32.40 13.92
CA PRO A 98 19.99 -32.91 13.60
C PRO A 98 20.63 -33.73 14.74
N LYS A 99 20.31 -33.41 16.02
CA LYS A 99 20.85 -34.12 17.21
C LYS A 99 20.19 -35.51 17.32
N LYS A 100 18.88 -35.57 17.30
CA LYS A 100 18.10 -36.83 17.33
C LYS A 100 18.44 -37.73 16.14
N LYS A 101 18.64 -37.15 14.94
CA LYS A 101 19.06 -37.89 13.75
C LYS A 101 20.45 -38.54 13.94
N ARG A 102 21.42 -37.77 14.47
CA ARG A 102 22.78 -38.29 14.74
C ARG A 102 22.75 -39.44 15.74
N GLU A 103 21.97 -39.35 16.79
CA GLU A 103 21.79 -40.44 17.79
C GLU A 103 21.12 -41.66 17.18
N ALA A 104 20.08 -41.51 16.39
CA ALA A 104 19.34 -42.59 15.71
C ALA A 104 20.23 -43.37 14.69
N ILE A 105 21.26 -42.74 14.16
CA ILE A 105 22.19 -43.32 13.16
C ILE A 105 23.40 -43.89 13.81
N LYS A 106 23.70 -43.53 15.07
CA LYS A 106 24.93 -44.01 15.81
C LYS A 106 24.90 -45.53 15.94
N GLY A 107 25.86 -46.19 15.27
CA GLY A 107 25.99 -47.65 15.28
C GLY A 107 25.32 -48.41 14.13
N LYS A 108 24.56 -47.78 13.24
CA LYS A 108 23.99 -48.43 12.07
C LYS A 108 24.97 -48.49 10.93
N LYS A 109 25.40 -49.71 10.50
CA LYS A 109 26.26 -49.93 9.32
C LYS A 109 25.43 -50.05 8.06
N GLY A 110 25.94 -49.54 6.91
CA GLY A 110 25.32 -49.69 5.60
C GLY A 110 24.36 -48.55 5.15
N LEU A 111 24.25 -47.45 5.91
CA LEU A 111 23.43 -46.30 5.53
C LEU A 111 24.11 -45.50 4.42
N SER A 112 23.33 -45.13 3.39
CA SER A 112 23.80 -44.26 2.31
C SER A 112 24.12 -42.84 2.83
N ALA A 113 24.85 -42.05 2.03
CA ALA A 113 25.13 -40.64 2.38
C ALA A 113 23.82 -39.80 2.48
N MET A 114 22.77 -40.18 1.69
CA MET A 114 21.46 -39.56 1.77
C MET A 114 20.70 -39.89 3.04
N ASP A 115 20.76 -41.16 3.52
CA ASP A 115 20.09 -41.59 4.75
C ASP A 115 20.66 -40.91 6.00
N LYS A 116 21.93 -40.52 5.94
CA LYS A 116 22.64 -39.82 7.04
C LYS A 116 22.31 -38.31 7.08
N MET A 117 21.75 -37.78 6.02
CA MET A 117 21.45 -36.33 5.92
C MET A 117 20.10 -36.01 6.56
N VAL A 118 20.03 -34.84 7.17
CA VAL A 118 18.77 -34.28 7.69
C VAL A 118 17.83 -34.03 6.53
N LYS A 119 16.61 -34.54 6.61
CA LYS A 119 15.55 -34.24 5.64
C LYS A 119 15.16 -32.78 5.75
N ARG A 120 15.00 -32.16 4.58
CA ARG A 120 14.48 -30.79 4.44
C ARG A 120 13.26 -30.82 3.56
N GLY A 121 12.39 -29.83 3.73
CA GLY A 121 11.20 -29.64 2.91
C GLY A 121 10.85 -28.17 2.83
N ILE A 122 10.11 -27.80 1.79
CA ILE A 122 9.52 -26.49 1.70
C ILE A 122 8.39 -26.41 2.70
N THR A 123 8.56 -25.54 3.70
CA THR A 123 7.57 -25.30 4.77
C THR A 123 6.61 -24.20 4.42
N GLU A 124 7.03 -23.27 3.57
CA GLU A 124 6.22 -22.14 3.15
C GLU A 124 6.73 -21.58 1.83
N LEU A 125 5.80 -21.19 0.95
CA LEU A 125 6.09 -20.40 -0.24
C LEU A 125 5.47 -19.01 -0.07
N VAL A 126 6.29 -18.04 0.30
CA VAL A 126 5.86 -16.66 0.51
C VAL A 126 5.95 -15.89 -0.80
N THR A 127 4.85 -15.26 -1.20
CA THR A 127 4.79 -14.42 -2.40
C THR A 127 4.23 -13.04 -2.06
N PRO A 128 4.38 -12.04 -2.92
CA PRO A 128 3.84 -10.71 -2.65
C PRO A 128 2.35 -10.70 -2.30
N GLY A 129 1.54 -11.56 -2.96
CA GLY A 129 0.09 -11.62 -2.78
C GLY A 129 -0.38 -12.41 -1.55
N VAL A 130 0.45 -13.32 -0.99
CA VAL A 130 0.06 -14.19 0.14
C VAL A 130 0.91 -13.97 1.39
N ALA A 131 1.54 -12.81 1.53
CA ALA A 131 2.29 -12.44 2.71
C ALA A 131 1.36 -12.20 3.91
N MET A 132 1.69 -12.79 5.08
CA MET A 132 0.95 -12.63 6.34
C MET A 132 1.77 -11.97 7.45
N SER A 133 3.08 -11.80 7.25
CA SER A 133 3.97 -11.22 8.26
C SER A 133 3.80 -9.71 8.34
N ASP A 134 3.62 -9.16 9.55
CA ASP A 134 3.49 -7.72 9.79
C ASP A 134 4.71 -6.92 9.29
N ASN A 135 5.90 -7.55 9.26
CA ASN A 135 7.11 -6.93 8.75
C ASN A 135 7.09 -6.70 7.22
N VAL A 136 6.23 -7.45 6.50
CA VAL A 136 6.02 -7.30 5.05
C VAL A 136 4.89 -6.33 4.76
N LEU A 137 3.82 -6.39 5.55
CA LEU A 137 2.55 -5.70 5.32
C LEU A 137 2.59 -4.24 5.78
N ASN A 138 1.93 -3.37 5.03
CA ASN A 138 1.56 -2.04 5.52
C ASN A 138 0.32 -2.15 6.40
N TYR A 139 0.34 -1.51 7.56
CA TYR A 139 -0.73 -1.68 8.55
C TYR A 139 -2.09 -1.11 8.11
N LYS A 140 -2.13 0.02 7.37
CA LYS A 140 -3.36 0.65 6.84
C LYS A 140 -3.66 0.29 5.38
N GLU A 141 -3.00 -0.73 4.81
CA GLU A 141 -3.24 -1.18 3.43
C GLU A 141 -3.60 -2.66 3.40
N ASN A 142 -4.48 -3.02 2.46
CA ASN A 142 -4.73 -4.41 2.12
C ASN A 142 -3.59 -4.99 1.29
N ASN A 143 -3.38 -6.30 1.42
CA ASN A 143 -2.41 -7.05 0.62
C ASN A 143 -3.13 -8.01 -0.32
N PHE A 144 -3.74 -7.47 -1.37
CA PHE A 144 -4.55 -8.28 -2.27
C PHE A 144 -3.72 -9.16 -3.20
N LEU A 145 -4.07 -10.45 -3.22
CA LEU A 145 -3.85 -11.37 -4.32
C LEU A 145 -5.05 -11.28 -5.25
N ALA A 146 -4.86 -11.12 -6.55
CA ALA A 146 -5.94 -11.15 -7.52
C ALA A 146 -5.84 -12.36 -8.45
N ALA A 147 -6.96 -12.78 -9.04
CA ALA A 147 -6.99 -13.68 -10.18
C ALA A 147 -7.91 -13.12 -11.26
N VAL A 148 -7.53 -13.31 -12.52
CA VAL A 148 -8.27 -12.86 -13.69
C VAL A 148 -8.60 -14.04 -14.59
N HIS A 149 -9.86 -14.18 -14.97
CA HIS A 149 -10.32 -15.19 -15.91
C HIS A 149 -10.97 -14.56 -17.14
N PHE A 150 -10.50 -14.99 -18.32
CA PHE A 150 -10.97 -14.50 -19.62
C PHE A 150 -12.12 -15.38 -20.14
N GLY A 151 -13.35 -14.86 -20.09
CA GLY A 151 -14.52 -15.51 -20.66
C GLY A 151 -14.82 -15.06 -22.09
N LYS A 152 -15.91 -15.54 -22.66
CA LYS A 152 -16.41 -15.14 -23.99
C LYS A 152 -17.10 -13.77 -23.88
N GLY A 153 -16.36 -12.68 -24.18
CA GLY A 153 -16.90 -11.31 -24.18
C GLY A 153 -17.01 -10.64 -22.81
N SER A 154 -16.68 -11.34 -21.74
CA SER A 154 -16.58 -10.79 -20.37
C SER A 154 -15.35 -11.32 -19.65
N CYS A 155 -14.97 -10.66 -18.59
CA CYS A 155 -13.83 -11.03 -17.77
C CYS A 155 -14.24 -11.12 -16.31
N GLY A 156 -13.78 -12.16 -15.61
CA GLY A 156 -13.96 -12.31 -14.17
C GLY A 156 -12.71 -11.91 -13.41
N VAL A 157 -12.89 -11.35 -12.24
CA VAL A 157 -11.80 -10.99 -11.33
C VAL A 157 -12.18 -11.31 -9.90
N SER A 158 -11.21 -11.78 -9.14
CA SER A 158 -11.35 -11.93 -7.69
C SER A 158 -10.14 -11.38 -6.97
N PHE A 159 -10.37 -10.89 -5.75
CA PHE A 159 -9.37 -10.33 -4.87
C PHE A 159 -9.45 -10.99 -3.51
N LEU A 160 -8.33 -11.42 -2.97
CA LEU A 160 -8.23 -11.97 -1.62
C LEU A 160 -7.09 -11.29 -0.86
N ASP A 161 -7.39 -10.76 0.31
CA ASP A 161 -6.39 -10.40 1.31
C ASP A 161 -6.33 -11.51 2.36
N ILE A 162 -5.32 -12.38 2.27
CA ILE A 162 -5.16 -13.50 3.20
C ILE A 162 -4.89 -13.03 4.63
N SER A 163 -4.34 -11.82 4.82
CA SER A 163 -4.03 -11.28 6.14
C SER A 163 -5.27 -10.79 6.91
N THR A 164 -6.39 -10.54 6.22
CA THR A 164 -7.64 -10.07 6.82
C THR A 164 -8.80 -11.03 6.60
N GLY A 165 -8.69 -11.93 5.60
CA GLY A 165 -9.77 -12.83 5.18
C GLY A 165 -10.78 -12.16 4.25
N GLU A 166 -10.53 -10.93 3.77
CA GLU A 166 -11.41 -10.25 2.82
C GLU A 166 -11.32 -10.90 1.44
N PHE A 167 -12.44 -11.46 0.94
CA PHE A 167 -12.50 -12.16 -0.34
C PHE A 167 -13.64 -11.58 -1.19
N LEU A 168 -13.27 -10.98 -2.33
CA LEU A 168 -14.17 -10.26 -3.21
C LEU A 168 -14.14 -10.86 -4.62
N THR A 169 -15.27 -10.82 -5.34
CA THR A 169 -15.32 -11.25 -6.74
C THR A 169 -16.25 -10.36 -7.56
N GLY A 170 -15.90 -10.18 -8.84
CA GLY A 170 -16.67 -9.42 -9.80
C GLY A 170 -16.54 -9.97 -11.20
N GLU A 171 -17.46 -9.61 -12.07
CA GLU A 171 -17.46 -9.96 -13.49
C GLU A 171 -17.99 -8.80 -14.31
N GLY A 172 -17.37 -8.50 -15.46
CA GLY A 172 -17.76 -7.41 -16.33
C GLY A 172 -16.93 -7.32 -17.60
N THR A 173 -16.88 -6.14 -18.19
CA THR A 173 -16.03 -5.86 -19.35
C THR A 173 -14.55 -5.83 -18.96
N PHE A 174 -13.66 -5.89 -19.95
CA PHE A 174 -12.21 -5.79 -19.69
C PHE A 174 -11.85 -4.44 -19.03
N ASP A 175 -12.48 -3.34 -19.47
CA ASP A 175 -12.28 -2.02 -18.87
C ASP A 175 -12.73 -1.96 -17.41
N TYR A 176 -13.81 -2.67 -17.07
CA TYR A 176 -14.27 -2.78 -15.68
C TYR A 176 -13.27 -3.54 -14.81
N VAL A 177 -12.72 -4.64 -15.31
CA VAL A 177 -11.72 -5.41 -14.58
C VAL A 177 -10.41 -4.63 -14.47
N GLU A 178 -9.98 -3.92 -15.52
CA GLU A 178 -8.83 -3.01 -15.45
C GLU A 178 -8.99 -1.95 -14.37
N LYS A 179 -10.18 -1.32 -14.29
CA LYS A 179 -10.55 -0.38 -13.24
C LYS A 179 -10.40 -1.01 -11.85
N LEU A 180 -10.93 -2.22 -11.65
CA LEU A 180 -10.84 -2.90 -10.35
C LEU A 180 -9.38 -3.21 -9.98
N LEU A 181 -8.57 -3.70 -10.92
CA LEU A 181 -7.14 -3.93 -10.71
C LEU A 181 -6.42 -2.61 -10.33
N GLY A 182 -6.76 -1.51 -11.00
CA GLY A 182 -6.23 -0.19 -10.67
C GLY A 182 -6.67 0.35 -9.31
N SER A 183 -7.90 0.05 -8.88
CA SER A 183 -8.46 0.49 -7.60
C SER A 183 -7.95 -0.32 -6.41
N PHE A 184 -7.92 -1.64 -6.52
CA PHE A 184 -7.45 -2.55 -5.46
C PHE A 184 -5.93 -2.67 -5.39
N GLN A 185 -5.21 -2.35 -6.47
CA GLN A 185 -3.75 -2.41 -6.57
C GLN A 185 -3.16 -3.72 -6.01
N PRO A 186 -3.57 -4.89 -6.56
CA PRO A 186 -3.13 -6.17 -6.05
C PRO A 186 -1.60 -6.29 -6.11
N LYS A 187 -1.02 -6.95 -5.12
CA LYS A 187 0.43 -7.17 -5.06
C LYS A 187 0.88 -8.32 -5.96
N GLU A 188 -0.06 -9.19 -6.35
CA GLU A 188 0.18 -10.29 -7.27
C GLU A 188 -1.12 -10.61 -8.02
N VAL A 189 -1.02 -10.94 -9.32
CA VAL A 189 -2.16 -11.28 -10.18
C VAL A 189 -1.95 -12.64 -10.84
N LEU A 190 -2.92 -13.51 -10.68
CA LEU A 190 -2.95 -14.86 -11.26
C LEU A 190 -3.75 -14.83 -12.56
N PHE A 191 -3.29 -15.54 -13.58
CA PHE A 191 -4.02 -15.73 -14.81
C PHE A 191 -3.61 -17.02 -15.54
N ASP A 192 -4.42 -17.46 -16.51
CA ASP A 192 -4.15 -18.62 -17.35
C ASP A 192 -2.96 -18.34 -18.28
N ARG A 193 -1.94 -19.21 -18.22
CA ARG A 193 -0.73 -19.15 -19.07
C ARG A 193 -1.05 -19.01 -20.55
N ALA A 194 -2.10 -19.68 -21.04
CA ALA A 194 -2.53 -19.61 -22.42
C ALA A 194 -3.05 -18.21 -22.81
N LYS A 195 -3.40 -17.37 -21.82
CA LYS A 195 -3.96 -16.02 -22.00
C LYS A 195 -2.97 -14.89 -21.79
N LYS A 196 -1.67 -15.18 -21.78
CA LYS A 196 -0.62 -14.18 -21.53
C LYS A 196 -0.70 -12.96 -22.45
N GLN A 197 -0.85 -13.17 -23.74
CA GLN A 197 -0.94 -12.08 -24.72
C GLN A 197 -2.19 -11.23 -24.52
N ASP A 198 -3.33 -11.88 -24.23
CA ASP A 198 -4.57 -11.17 -23.92
C ASP A 198 -4.40 -10.34 -22.63
N PHE A 199 -3.77 -10.92 -21.58
CA PHE A 199 -3.52 -10.22 -20.32
C PHE A 199 -2.64 -8.99 -20.51
N GLU A 200 -1.50 -9.13 -21.18
CA GLU A 200 -0.59 -8.02 -21.45
C GLU A 200 -1.23 -6.93 -22.31
N ARG A 201 -2.10 -7.30 -23.26
CA ARG A 201 -2.82 -6.37 -24.12
C ARG A 201 -3.82 -5.52 -23.35
N TYR A 202 -4.60 -6.10 -22.43
CA TYR A 202 -5.69 -5.39 -21.71
C TYR A 202 -5.21 -4.74 -20.41
N PHE A 203 -4.27 -5.36 -19.69
CA PHE A 203 -3.89 -4.94 -18.33
C PHE A 203 -2.43 -4.46 -18.24
N GLY A 204 -1.65 -4.59 -19.33
CA GLY A 204 -0.26 -4.16 -19.41
C GLY A 204 0.70 -5.12 -18.69
N THR A 205 1.98 -4.70 -18.60
CA THR A 205 3.10 -5.54 -18.11
C THR A 205 3.65 -5.11 -16.75
N ARG A 206 3.03 -4.11 -16.10
CA ARG A 206 3.56 -3.52 -14.86
C ARG A 206 3.16 -4.28 -13.60
N LEU A 207 2.15 -5.14 -13.69
CA LEU A 207 1.65 -5.92 -12.56
C LEU A 207 2.62 -7.08 -12.26
N CYS A 208 2.79 -7.39 -10.97
CA CYS A 208 3.46 -8.63 -10.57
C CYS A 208 2.52 -9.80 -10.87
N THR A 209 2.88 -10.66 -11.80
CA THR A 209 1.99 -11.71 -12.30
C THR A 209 2.52 -13.12 -12.06
N PHE A 210 1.59 -14.07 -11.97
CA PHE A 210 1.90 -15.49 -11.95
C PHE A 210 0.98 -16.28 -12.87
N GLU A 211 1.59 -17.02 -13.78
CA GLU A 211 0.90 -17.84 -14.77
C GLU A 211 0.56 -19.21 -14.17
N MET A 212 -0.69 -19.61 -14.27
CA MET A 212 -1.17 -20.92 -13.83
C MET A 212 -1.65 -21.74 -15.04
N ASP A 213 -1.78 -23.04 -14.85
CA ASP A 213 -2.25 -23.95 -15.91
C ASP A 213 -3.76 -23.80 -16.14
N ASP A 214 -4.21 -24.04 -17.37
CA ASP A 214 -5.59 -23.87 -17.87
C ASP A 214 -6.65 -24.62 -17.07
N TRP A 215 -6.33 -25.82 -16.59
CA TRP A 215 -7.27 -26.64 -15.82
C TRP A 215 -7.73 -25.99 -14.51
N VAL A 216 -6.94 -25.06 -13.97
CA VAL A 216 -7.29 -24.31 -12.77
C VAL A 216 -8.46 -23.35 -13.05
N PHE A 217 -8.51 -22.80 -14.26
CA PHE A 217 -9.52 -21.83 -14.69
C PHE A 217 -10.75 -22.53 -15.33
N THR A 218 -11.24 -23.59 -14.71
CA THR A 218 -12.45 -24.27 -15.14
C THR A 218 -13.56 -24.09 -14.11
N ASP A 219 -14.81 -23.93 -14.56
CA ASP A 219 -15.97 -23.73 -13.69
C ASP A 219 -16.15 -24.89 -12.71
N GLN A 220 -15.97 -26.13 -13.17
CA GLN A 220 -16.11 -27.33 -12.34
C GLN A 220 -15.11 -27.33 -11.17
N THR A 221 -13.82 -27.10 -11.46
CA THR A 221 -12.76 -27.07 -10.44
C THR A 221 -12.99 -25.94 -9.43
N ALA A 222 -13.31 -24.74 -9.94
CA ALA A 222 -13.53 -23.56 -9.12
C ALA A 222 -14.72 -23.75 -8.15
N ARG A 223 -15.88 -24.18 -8.67
CA ARG A 223 -17.07 -24.41 -7.84
C ARG A 223 -16.84 -25.51 -6.81
N GLN A 224 -16.21 -26.60 -7.19
CA GLN A 224 -15.90 -27.70 -6.25
C GLN A 224 -15.03 -27.20 -5.08
N LYS A 225 -14.02 -26.38 -5.37
CA LYS A 225 -13.13 -25.83 -4.33
C LYS A 225 -13.85 -24.85 -3.40
N LEU A 226 -14.62 -23.92 -3.97
CA LEU A 226 -15.36 -22.94 -3.19
C LEU A 226 -16.42 -23.63 -2.31
N LEU A 227 -17.18 -24.57 -2.84
CA LEU A 227 -18.18 -25.32 -2.09
C LEU A 227 -17.56 -26.12 -0.95
N LYS A 228 -16.39 -26.76 -1.21
CA LYS A 228 -15.64 -27.50 -0.18
C LYS A 228 -15.13 -26.55 0.90
N HIS A 229 -14.56 -25.42 0.52
CA HIS A 229 -14.00 -24.44 1.45
C HIS A 229 -15.08 -23.84 2.37
N PHE A 230 -16.20 -23.39 1.81
CA PHE A 230 -17.29 -22.79 2.59
C PHE A 230 -18.25 -23.82 3.22
N GLY A 231 -18.08 -25.11 2.96
CA GLY A 231 -18.95 -26.15 3.50
C GLY A 231 -20.41 -26.05 3.04
N THR A 232 -20.67 -25.49 1.85
CA THR A 232 -22.00 -25.20 1.33
C THR A 232 -22.35 -26.05 0.12
N LYS A 233 -23.66 -26.18 -0.17
CA LYS A 233 -24.14 -26.93 -1.34
C LYS A 233 -24.23 -26.10 -2.61
N ASN A 234 -24.28 -24.76 -2.51
CA ASN A 234 -24.33 -23.82 -3.61
C ASN A 234 -23.76 -22.45 -3.16
N LEU A 235 -23.52 -21.56 -4.12
CA LEU A 235 -22.97 -20.23 -3.86
C LEU A 235 -24.05 -19.11 -3.79
N LYS A 236 -25.34 -19.49 -3.81
CA LYS A 236 -26.46 -18.52 -3.80
C LYS A 236 -26.47 -17.63 -2.57
N GLY A 237 -26.13 -18.17 -1.39
CA GLY A 237 -26.06 -17.43 -0.14
C GLY A 237 -25.03 -16.31 -0.14
N PHE A 238 -24.01 -16.40 -0.99
CA PHE A 238 -23.00 -15.35 -1.19
C PHE A 238 -23.38 -14.33 -2.29
N GLY A 239 -24.50 -14.56 -3.02
CA GLY A 239 -24.92 -13.68 -4.13
C GLY A 239 -24.05 -13.76 -5.37
N VAL A 240 -23.20 -14.78 -5.51
CA VAL A 240 -22.20 -14.90 -6.60
C VAL A 240 -22.47 -16.07 -7.56
N ASP A 241 -23.52 -16.84 -7.34
CA ASP A 241 -23.81 -18.08 -8.09
C ASP A 241 -23.99 -17.85 -9.61
N HIS A 242 -24.42 -16.65 -10.01
CA HIS A 242 -24.60 -16.22 -11.41
C HIS A 242 -23.33 -15.66 -12.06
N LEU A 243 -22.26 -15.41 -11.30
CA LEU A 243 -20.99 -14.91 -11.80
C LEU A 243 -20.12 -16.07 -12.28
N ASN A 244 -20.20 -16.42 -13.56
CA ASN A 244 -19.46 -17.58 -14.08
C ASN A 244 -17.96 -17.33 -14.06
N ASN A 245 -17.49 -16.24 -14.67
CA ASN A 245 -16.07 -15.92 -14.77
C ASN A 245 -15.48 -15.46 -13.42
N GLY A 246 -16.25 -14.72 -12.62
CA GLY A 246 -15.84 -14.30 -11.29
C GLY A 246 -15.62 -15.47 -10.33
N VAL A 247 -16.51 -16.47 -10.38
CA VAL A 247 -16.38 -17.70 -9.58
C VAL A 247 -15.15 -18.51 -10.00
N VAL A 248 -14.84 -18.58 -11.30
CA VAL A 248 -13.63 -19.24 -11.79
C VAL A 248 -12.37 -18.54 -11.26
N ALA A 249 -12.33 -17.22 -11.30
CA ALA A 249 -11.23 -16.44 -10.75
C ALA A 249 -11.07 -16.67 -9.21
N ALA A 250 -12.18 -16.71 -8.46
CA ALA A 250 -12.16 -17.01 -7.04
C ALA A 250 -11.63 -18.42 -6.72
N GLY A 251 -12.04 -19.42 -7.51
CA GLY A 251 -11.52 -20.78 -7.38
C GLY A 251 -10.04 -20.90 -7.67
N ALA A 252 -9.53 -20.14 -8.64
CA ALA A 252 -8.11 -20.10 -8.96
C ALA A 252 -7.27 -19.55 -7.78
N ILE A 253 -7.77 -18.58 -7.06
CA ILE A 253 -7.12 -18.08 -5.82
C ILE A 253 -7.00 -19.19 -4.78
N LEU A 254 -8.08 -19.94 -4.50
CA LEU A 254 -8.03 -21.04 -3.53
C LEU A 254 -7.08 -22.16 -3.98
N GLN A 255 -7.00 -22.43 -5.29
CA GLN A 255 -6.02 -23.38 -5.82
C GLN A 255 -4.58 -22.89 -5.62
N TYR A 256 -4.35 -21.61 -5.80
CA TYR A 256 -3.04 -21.01 -5.58
C TYR A 256 -2.60 -21.08 -4.11
N LEU A 257 -3.53 -20.88 -3.18
CA LEU A 257 -3.23 -21.02 -1.74
C LEU A 257 -2.80 -22.45 -1.38
N GLU A 258 -3.39 -23.46 -2.00
CA GLU A 258 -2.92 -24.85 -1.82
C GLU A 258 -1.51 -25.06 -2.38
N ILE A 259 -1.21 -24.51 -3.57
CA ILE A 259 0.12 -24.58 -4.19
C ILE A 259 1.18 -23.89 -3.31
N THR A 260 0.82 -22.80 -2.65
CA THR A 260 1.70 -22.02 -1.77
C THR A 260 1.73 -22.53 -0.32
N GLN A 261 1.15 -23.72 -0.06
CA GLN A 261 1.10 -24.40 1.25
C GLN A 261 0.28 -23.65 2.32
N HIS A 262 -0.62 -22.74 1.92
CA HIS A 262 -1.56 -22.08 2.81
C HIS A 262 -2.85 -22.92 2.92
N THR A 263 -2.87 -23.91 3.79
CA THR A 263 -4.00 -24.86 3.93
C THR A 263 -4.97 -24.51 5.06
N GLN A 264 -4.50 -23.76 6.06
CA GLN A 264 -5.32 -23.31 7.19
C GLN A 264 -5.87 -21.91 6.91
N ILE A 265 -7.02 -21.85 6.24
CA ILE A 265 -7.64 -20.58 5.77
C ILE A 265 -9.08 -20.43 6.28
N ASN A 266 -9.37 -20.92 7.48
CA ASN A 266 -10.71 -20.90 8.09
C ASN A 266 -11.24 -19.48 8.35
N HIS A 267 -10.37 -18.47 8.38
CA HIS A 267 -10.76 -17.07 8.50
C HIS A 267 -11.34 -16.47 7.21
N ILE A 268 -11.20 -17.13 6.07
CA ILE A 268 -11.89 -16.74 4.84
C ILE A 268 -13.31 -17.30 4.92
N THR A 269 -14.20 -16.57 5.58
CA THR A 269 -15.56 -17.04 5.93
C THR A 269 -16.61 -16.68 4.90
N SER A 270 -16.32 -15.78 3.98
CA SER A 270 -17.28 -15.28 2.99
C SER A 270 -16.61 -14.90 1.68
N LEU A 271 -17.41 -14.92 0.61
CA LEU A 271 -17.07 -14.38 -0.71
C LEU A 271 -18.09 -13.31 -1.07
N ALA A 272 -17.68 -12.05 -1.12
CA ALA A 272 -18.58 -10.94 -1.40
C ALA A 272 -18.49 -10.52 -2.88
N ARG A 273 -19.67 -10.21 -3.44
CA ARG A 273 -19.76 -9.64 -4.79
C ARG A 273 -19.38 -8.16 -4.78
N ILE A 274 -18.56 -7.73 -5.73
CA ILE A 274 -18.33 -6.33 -6.05
C ILE A 274 -19.51 -5.86 -6.92
N GLU A 275 -20.44 -5.10 -6.32
CA GLU A 275 -21.63 -4.61 -7.00
C GLU A 275 -21.34 -3.24 -7.64
N GLU A 276 -21.12 -3.21 -8.95
CA GLU A 276 -20.86 -1.97 -9.71
C GLU A 276 -22.00 -0.96 -9.53
N ASP A 277 -23.24 -1.45 -9.42
CA ASP A 277 -24.43 -0.61 -9.35
C ASP A 277 -24.60 0.17 -8.04
N LYS A 278 -23.90 -0.17 -7.00
CA LYS A 278 -23.97 0.52 -5.68
C LYS A 278 -23.01 1.70 -5.54
N TYR A 279 -22.02 1.80 -6.42
CA TYR A 279 -20.93 2.75 -6.26
C TYR A 279 -20.81 3.70 -7.44
N VAL A 280 -20.30 4.90 -7.16
CA VAL A 280 -19.91 5.87 -8.19
C VAL A 280 -18.79 5.28 -9.04
N ARG A 281 -19.00 5.32 -10.35
CA ARG A 281 -18.00 4.84 -11.29
C ARG A 281 -16.94 5.91 -11.55
N MET A 282 -15.69 5.56 -11.31
CA MET A 282 -14.52 6.35 -11.67
C MET A 282 -13.55 5.43 -12.42
N ASP A 283 -12.91 5.90 -13.46
CA ASP A 283 -11.84 5.18 -14.12
C ASP A 283 -10.48 5.41 -13.41
N ARG A 284 -9.45 4.66 -13.81
CA ARG A 284 -8.11 4.79 -13.21
C ARG A 284 -7.51 6.18 -13.43
N PHE A 285 -7.85 6.84 -14.55
CA PHE A 285 -7.36 8.18 -14.86
C PHE A 285 -7.96 9.20 -13.90
N THR A 286 -9.24 9.09 -13.60
CA THR A 286 -9.94 9.92 -12.62
C THR A 286 -9.36 9.74 -11.23
N ILE A 287 -9.15 8.50 -10.75
CA ILE A 287 -8.57 8.23 -9.43
C ILE A 287 -7.17 8.87 -9.32
N ARG A 288 -6.35 8.73 -10.36
CA ARG A 288 -5.01 9.30 -10.42
C ARG A 288 -5.02 10.82 -10.55
N SER A 289 -5.84 11.36 -11.47
CA SER A 289 -5.94 12.79 -11.75
C SER A 289 -6.44 13.59 -10.55
N LEU A 290 -7.36 13.01 -9.76
CA LEU A 290 -7.85 13.59 -8.52
C LEU A 290 -6.92 13.34 -7.32
N GLU A 291 -5.83 12.61 -7.49
CA GLU A 291 -4.88 12.24 -6.42
C GLU A 291 -5.56 11.70 -5.16
N LEU A 292 -6.49 10.74 -5.37
CA LEU A 292 -7.32 10.25 -4.27
C LEU A 292 -6.52 9.48 -3.23
N ILE A 293 -5.64 8.58 -3.68
CA ILE A 293 -4.92 7.61 -2.83
C ILE A 293 -3.44 7.96 -2.69
N ALA A 294 -2.83 8.44 -3.77
CA ALA A 294 -1.41 8.78 -3.82
C ALA A 294 -1.22 10.07 -4.62
N PRO A 295 -0.29 10.93 -4.23
CA PRO A 295 0.03 12.13 -4.99
C PRO A 295 0.76 11.77 -6.29
N MET A 296 0.70 12.67 -7.28
CA MET A 296 1.44 12.51 -8.54
C MET A 296 2.94 12.79 -8.36
N ASN A 297 3.29 13.69 -7.44
CA ASN A 297 4.66 14.06 -7.12
C ASN A 297 5.03 13.54 -5.73
N GLU A 298 6.28 13.15 -5.52
CA GLU A 298 6.76 12.57 -4.26
C GLU A 298 6.55 13.52 -3.04
N ASP A 299 6.68 14.83 -3.25
CA ASP A 299 6.47 15.85 -2.22
C ASP A 299 5.00 16.30 -2.08
N GLY A 300 4.09 15.71 -2.86
CA GLY A 300 2.66 16.04 -2.86
C GLY A 300 1.89 15.40 -1.70
N SER A 301 0.61 15.74 -1.60
CA SER A 301 -0.33 15.09 -0.67
C SER A 301 -1.56 14.63 -1.42
N SER A 302 -2.08 13.47 -1.07
CA SER A 302 -3.33 12.92 -1.61
C SER A 302 -4.54 13.34 -0.77
N LEU A 303 -5.75 13.16 -1.30
CA LEU A 303 -6.97 13.36 -0.50
C LEU A 303 -6.99 12.41 0.71
N LEU A 304 -6.57 11.16 0.53
CA LEU A 304 -6.49 10.20 1.63
C LEU A 304 -5.61 10.71 2.77
N ASN A 305 -4.45 11.31 2.46
CA ASN A 305 -3.55 11.84 3.49
C ASN A 305 -4.20 12.97 4.33
N VAL A 306 -5.12 13.72 3.72
CA VAL A 306 -5.85 14.80 4.42
C VAL A 306 -6.94 14.25 5.32
N ILE A 307 -7.69 13.25 4.87
CA ILE A 307 -8.88 12.77 5.60
C ILE A 307 -8.62 11.57 6.50
N ASP A 308 -7.49 10.87 6.38
CA ASP A 308 -7.18 9.70 7.21
C ASP A 308 -6.68 10.11 8.61
N ASN A 309 -7.64 10.29 9.51
CA ASN A 309 -7.43 10.42 10.94
C ASN A 309 -7.92 9.17 11.70
N THR A 310 -7.99 8.03 11.02
CA THR A 310 -8.38 6.76 11.63
C THR A 310 -7.35 6.29 12.66
N ILE A 311 -7.85 5.71 13.74
CA ILE A 311 -7.03 5.21 14.86
C ILE A 311 -6.62 3.77 14.59
N THR A 312 -7.57 2.95 14.13
CA THR A 312 -7.35 1.52 13.93
C THR A 312 -6.84 1.23 12.51
N PRO A 313 -5.97 0.22 12.34
CA PRO A 313 -5.54 -0.19 11.01
C PRO A 313 -6.69 -0.62 10.10
N MET A 314 -7.71 -1.26 10.68
CA MET A 314 -8.93 -1.70 9.99
C MET A 314 -9.71 -0.50 9.42
N GLY A 315 -9.84 0.58 10.22
CA GLY A 315 -10.45 1.83 9.78
C GLY A 315 -9.71 2.45 8.59
N GLY A 316 -8.37 2.48 8.64
CA GLY A 316 -7.56 2.98 7.52
C GLY A 316 -7.76 2.18 6.22
N ARG A 317 -7.81 0.84 6.29
CA ARG A 317 -8.10 -0.02 5.13
C ARG A 317 -9.51 0.23 4.58
N MET A 318 -10.50 0.34 5.46
CA MET A 318 -11.88 0.62 5.07
C MET A 318 -12.02 2.02 4.45
N LEU A 319 -11.40 3.04 4.99
CA LEU A 319 -11.42 4.40 4.47
C LEU A 319 -10.84 4.45 3.05
N ARG A 320 -9.69 3.80 2.82
CA ARG A 320 -9.08 3.69 1.50
C ARG A 320 -10.04 3.08 0.47
N ARG A 321 -10.79 2.05 0.86
CA ARG A 321 -11.82 1.43 0.02
C ARG A 321 -12.99 2.37 -0.25
N TRP A 322 -13.49 3.10 0.75
CA TRP A 322 -14.58 4.06 0.54
C TRP A 322 -14.22 5.17 -0.42
N MET A 323 -12.96 5.59 -0.45
CA MET A 323 -12.46 6.60 -1.40
C MET A 323 -12.58 6.18 -2.87
N VAL A 324 -12.33 4.92 -3.18
CA VAL A 324 -12.40 4.40 -4.57
C VAL A 324 -13.77 3.82 -4.92
N PHE A 325 -14.62 3.59 -3.92
CA PHE A 325 -16.00 3.12 -4.05
C PHE A 325 -16.99 4.03 -3.31
N PRO A 326 -17.15 5.31 -3.73
CA PRO A 326 -18.17 6.19 -3.13
C PRO A 326 -19.57 5.65 -3.41
N LEU A 327 -20.48 5.86 -2.48
CA LEU A 327 -21.85 5.40 -2.59
C LEU A 327 -22.65 6.24 -3.61
N LYS A 328 -23.61 5.61 -4.28
CA LYS A 328 -24.59 6.31 -5.12
C LYS A 328 -26.04 6.10 -4.69
N ASP A 329 -26.24 5.78 -3.44
CA ASP A 329 -27.55 5.65 -2.81
C ASP A 329 -27.67 6.67 -1.67
N GLU A 330 -28.71 7.49 -1.72
CA GLU A 330 -28.95 8.59 -0.80
C GLU A 330 -29.04 8.12 0.66
N LYS A 331 -29.73 7.01 0.91
CA LYS A 331 -30.01 6.53 2.26
C LYS A 331 -28.73 6.19 3.05
N PRO A 332 -27.82 5.30 2.57
CA PRO A 332 -26.61 4.98 3.31
C PRO A 332 -25.63 6.16 3.41
N ILE A 333 -25.66 7.11 2.46
CA ILE A 333 -24.87 8.33 2.57
C ILE A 333 -25.37 9.19 3.73
N ASN A 334 -26.69 9.44 3.78
CA ASN A 334 -27.30 10.23 4.86
C ASN A 334 -27.14 9.54 6.22
N GLU A 335 -27.24 8.20 6.31
CA GLU A 335 -26.93 7.45 7.55
C GLU A 335 -25.50 7.72 8.05
N ARG A 336 -24.50 7.80 7.18
CA ARG A 336 -23.11 8.18 7.54
C ARG A 336 -23.03 9.63 8.00
N LEU A 337 -23.64 10.56 7.25
CA LEU A 337 -23.68 11.98 7.58
C LEU A 337 -24.36 12.23 8.94
N ASP A 338 -25.42 11.49 9.25
CA ASP A 338 -26.14 11.57 10.52
C ASP A 338 -25.26 11.13 11.70
N VAL A 339 -24.44 10.08 11.52
CA VAL A 339 -23.51 9.65 12.56
C VAL A 339 -22.38 10.66 12.74
N VAL A 340 -21.84 11.22 11.64
CA VAL A 340 -20.83 12.29 11.75
C VAL A 340 -21.38 13.50 12.48
N ASP A 341 -22.61 13.93 12.19
CA ASP A 341 -23.30 15.03 12.88
C ASP A 341 -23.54 14.70 14.38
N TYR A 342 -23.90 13.45 14.67
CA TYR A 342 -24.06 12.99 16.05
C TYR A 342 -22.74 13.08 16.83
N LEU A 343 -21.61 12.67 16.23
CA LEU A 343 -20.29 12.78 16.83
C LEU A 343 -19.85 14.23 17.09
N PHE A 344 -20.35 15.19 16.32
CA PHE A 344 -20.17 16.61 16.62
C PHE A 344 -20.95 17.07 17.84
N ARG A 345 -22.20 16.63 17.98
CA ARG A 345 -23.13 17.10 19.00
C ARG A 345 -22.95 16.45 20.36
N GLU A 346 -22.39 15.23 20.40
CA GLU A 346 -22.27 14.42 21.62
C GLU A 346 -20.77 14.16 21.95
N PRO A 347 -20.10 15.11 22.63
CA PRO A 347 -18.67 15.00 22.92
C PRO A 347 -18.31 13.80 23.80
N ASP A 348 -19.16 13.46 24.79
CA ASP A 348 -18.93 12.33 25.71
C ASP A 348 -18.90 11.00 24.94
N PHE A 349 -19.81 10.82 23.97
CA PHE A 349 -19.83 9.65 23.08
C PHE A 349 -18.56 9.59 22.23
N ARG A 350 -18.18 10.72 21.63
CA ARG A 350 -16.98 10.85 20.81
C ARG A 350 -15.70 10.50 21.58
N GLU A 351 -15.55 11.04 22.80
CA GLU A 351 -14.37 10.79 23.65
C GLU A 351 -14.31 9.33 24.08
N CYS A 352 -15.43 8.73 24.48
CA CYS A 352 -15.50 7.31 24.78
C CYS A 352 -15.00 6.45 23.63
N ILE A 353 -15.51 6.67 22.40
CA ILE A 353 -15.09 5.90 21.23
C ILE A 353 -13.60 6.15 20.92
N ASN A 354 -13.17 7.42 20.93
CA ASN A 354 -11.79 7.78 20.64
C ASN A 354 -10.81 7.10 21.61
N GLU A 355 -11.10 7.07 22.90
CA GLU A 355 -10.27 6.41 23.90
C GLU A 355 -10.21 4.89 23.69
N GLN A 356 -11.36 4.24 23.49
CA GLN A 356 -11.41 2.80 23.36
C GLN A 356 -10.72 2.31 22.06
N PHE A 357 -10.80 3.06 20.96
CA PHE A 357 -10.17 2.69 19.70
C PHE A 357 -8.64 2.62 19.78
N HIS A 358 -8.01 3.45 20.61
CA HIS A 358 -6.57 3.33 20.89
C HIS A 358 -6.17 2.03 21.61
N ARG A 359 -7.13 1.36 22.26
CA ARG A 359 -6.93 0.08 22.94
C ARG A 359 -7.26 -1.12 22.05
N ILE A 360 -7.96 -0.88 20.92
CA ILE A 360 -8.33 -1.89 19.94
C ILE A 360 -7.22 -1.94 18.88
N GLY A 361 -6.51 -3.04 18.81
CA GLY A 361 -5.49 -3.28 17.78
C GLY A 361 -6.10 -3.73 16.44
N ASP A 362 -5.35 -4.50 15.67
CA ASP A 362 -5.78 -5.03 14.38
C ASP A 362 -6.49 -6.38 14.54
N LEU A 363 -7.79 -6.35 14.82
CA LEU A 363 -8.60 -7.56 15.04
C LEU A 363 -8.61 -8.48 13.81
N GLU A 364 -8.65 -7.91 12.59
CA GLU A 364 -8.67 -8.70 11.34
C GLU A 364 -7.39 -9.53 11.21
N ARG A 365 -6.22 -8.92 11.41
CA ARG A 365 -4.94 -9.62 11.29
C ARG A 365 -4.67 -10.56 12.46
N ILE A 366 -5.07 -10.20 13.67
CA ILE A 366 -4.94 -11.10 14.83
C ILE A 366 -5.75 -12.36 14.62
N ILE A 367 -7.02 -12.23 14.19
CA ILE A 367 -7.87 -13.42 14.01
C ILE A 367 -7.45 -14.29 12.83
N SER A 368 -6.87 -13.72 11.79
CA SER A 368 -6.27 -14.46 10.70
C SER A 368 -5.07 -15.30 11.17
N LYS A 369 -4.24 -14.76 12.06
CA LYS A 369 -3.13 -15.50 12.69
C LYS A 369 -3.62 -16.62 13.62
N VAL A 370 -4.75 -16.42 14.31
CA VAL A 370 -5.43 -17.48 15.09
C VAL A 370 -5.82 -18.64 14.17
N ALA A 371 -6.43 -18.34 13.02
CA ALA A 371 -6.89 -19.37 12.07
C ALA A 371 -5.74 -20.24 11.55
N VAL A 372 -4.57 -19.66 11.31
CA VAL A 372 -3.37 -20.38 10.85
C VAL A 372 -2.48 -20.91 11.99
N GLY A 373 -2.88 -20.71 13.26
CA GLY A 373 -2.12 -21.18 14.43
C GLY A 373 -0.79 -20.44 14.66
N ARG A 374 -0.63 -19.20 14.13
CA ARG A 374 0.60 -18.40 14.22
C ARG A 374 0.48 -17.16 15.13
N VAL A 375 -0.62 -17.04 15.86
CA VAL A 375 -0.80 -15.95 16.82
C VAL A 375 0.15 -16.11 17.99
N SER A 376 0.77 -15.02 18.43
CA SER A 376 1.65 -15.00 19.60
C SER A 376 0.86 -14.82 20.91
N PRO A 377 1.40 -15.24 22.07
CA PRO A 377 0.72 -15.01 23.34
C PRO A 377 0.40 -13.54 23.63
N ARG A 378 1.25 -12.61 23.24
CA ARG A 378 1.00 -11.16 23.36
C ARG A 378 -0.18 -10.69 22.51
N GLU A 379 -0.31 -11.20 21.29
CA GLU A 379 -1.45 -10.89 20.43
C GLU A 379 -2.76 -11.47 20.97
N VAL A 380 -2.73 -12.63 21.63
CA VAL A 380 -3.89 -13.19 22.34
C VAL A 380 -4.33 -12.27 23.49
N VAL A 381 -3.39 -11.75 24.28
CA VAL A 381 -3.70 -10.74 25.30
C VAL A 381 -4.20 -9.44 24.71
N GLN A 382 -3.64 -9.01 23.59
CA GLN A 382 -4.12 -7.84 22.85
C GLN A 382 -5.56 -8.03 22.36
N LEU A 383 -5.92 -9.22 21.84
CA LEU A 383 -7.30 -9.54 21.49
C LEU A 383 -8.24 -9.45 22.69
N LYS A 384 -7.86 -10.02 23.84
CA LYS A 384 -8.62 -9.89 25.09
C LYS A 384 -8.87 -8.41 25.44
N ASN A 385 -7.82 -7.60 25.43
CA ASN A 385 -7.91 -6.17 25.74
C ASN A 385 -8.82 -5.42 24.76
N ALA A 386 -8.78 -5.79 23.48
CA ALA A 386 -9.67 -5.26 22.47
C ALA A 386 -11.14 -5.63 22.73
N LEU A 387 -11.43 -6.89 23.08
CA LEU A 387 -12.78 -7.33 23.44
C LEU A 387 -13.30 -6.60 24.68
N MET A 388 -12.44 -6.32 25.65
CA MET A 388 -12.80 -5.48 26.82
C MET A 388 -13.11 -4.04 26.38
N ALA A 389 -12.36 -3.46 25.45
CA ALA A 389 -12.59 -2.10 24.95
C ALA A 389 -13.85 -1.98 24.09
N ILE A 390 -14.34 -3.07 23.50
CA ILE A 390 -15.60 -3.08 22.73
C ILE A 390 -16.81 -2.90 23.65
N GLN A 391 -16.77 -3.34 24.89
CA GLN A 391 -17.91 -3.24 25.82
C GLN A 391 -18.41 -1.80 26.05
N PRO A 392 -17.57 -0.81 26.43
CA PRO A 392 -18.05 0.57 26.56
C PRO A 392 -18.52 1.15 25.23
N VAL A 393 -17.89 0.79 24.08
CA VAL A 393 -18.35 1.20 22.73
C VAL A 393 -19.76 0.67 22.46
N LYS A 394 -20.00 -0.62 22.69
CA LYS A 394 -21.33 -1.23 22.56
C LYS A 394 -22.36 -0.51 23.43
N THR A 395 -22.04 -0.27 24.70
CA THR A 395 -22.92 0.40 25.64
C THR A 395 -23.26 1.81 25.14
N ALA A 396 -22.25 2.61 24.76
CA ALA A 396 -22.45 3.95 24.22
C ALA A 396 -23.36 3.95 22.97
N CYS A 397 -23.13 3.00 22.05
CA CYS A 397 -23.94 2.86 20.84
C CYS A 397 -25.42 2.52 21.15
N LEU A 398 -25.69 1.63 22.08
CA LEU A 398 -27.06 1.23 22.47
C LEU A 398 -27.85 2.38 23.10
N TYR A 399 -27.19 3.27 23.87
CA TYR A 399 -27.82 4.44 24.47
C TYR A 399 -27.85 5.66 23.53
N ALA A 400 -27.24 5.59 22.34
CA ALA A 400 -27.24 6.69 21.39
C ALA A 400 -28.66 6.99 20.86
N LYS A 401 -28.94 8.26 20.55
CA LYS A 401 -30.22 8.68 19.94
C LYS A 401 -30.27 8.44 18.43
N SER A 402 -29.30 7.75 17.86
CA SER A 402 -29.21 7.41 16.44
C SER A 402 -29.52 5.92 16.23
N ASP A 403 -30.49 5.63 15.34
CA ASP A 403 -30.88 4.25 15.02
C ASP A 403 -29.74 3.47 14.34
N THR A 404 -28.91 4.16 13.57
CA THR A 404 -27.72 3.54 12.95
C THR A 404 -26.72 3.11 14.02
N LEU A 405 -26.46 3.94 15.01
CA LEU A 405 -25.56 3.59 16.12
C LEU A 405 -26.15 2.46 16.99
N LYS A 406 -27.45 2.46 17.25
CA LYS A 406 -28.12 1.36 17.98
C LYS A 406 -27.94 0.03 17.27
N ARG A 407 -28.18 0.00 15.95
CA ARG A 407 -27.95 -1.22 15.12
C ARG A 407 -26.51 -1.71 15.21
N ILE A 408 -25.52 -0.81 15.21
CA ILE A 408 -24.12 -1.15 15.39
C ILE A 408 -23.92 -1.75 16.79
N GLY A 409 -24.45 -1.13 17.84
CA GLY A 409 -24.37 -1.63 19.22
C GLY A 409 -25.00 -3.01 19.40
N GLU A 410 -26.13 -3.29 18.74
CA GLU A 410 -26.80 -4.60 18.78
C GLU A 410 -25.95 -5.69 18.14
N GLN A 411 -25.27 -5.39 17.03
CA GLN A 411 -24.44 -6.34 16.28
C GLN A 411 -23.05 -6.59 16.90
N LEU A 412 -22.53 -5.67 17.71
CA LEU A 412 -21.27 -5.86 18.41
C LEU A 412 -21.36 -7.04 19.38
N ASN A 413 -20.47 -8.01 19.26
CA ASN A 413 -20.40 -9.19 20.11
C ASN A 413 -19.22 -9.08 21.08
N LEU A 414 -19.50 -9.22 22.39
CA LEU A 414 -18.47 -9.09 23.42
C LEU A 414 -17.58 -10.31 23.55
N CYS A 415 -17.97 -11.46 22.97
CA CYS A 415 -17.25 -12.73 23.07
C CYS A 415 -16.80 -13.04 24.51
N GLU A 416 -17.72 -12.86 25.49
CA GLU A 416 -17.41 -12.90 26.93
C GLU A 416 -16.72 -14.18 27.35
N SER A 417 -17.23 -15.35 26.86
CA SER A 417 -16.65 -16.64 27.20
C SER A 417 -15.19 -16.76 26.74
N LEU A 418 -14.86 -16.25 25.56
CA LEU A 418 -13.50 -16.21 25.05
C LEU A 418 -12.63 -15.24 25.87
N ARG A 419 -13.14 -14.03 26.11
CA ARG A 419 -12.45 -13.01 26.92
C ARG A 419 -12.06 -13.54 28.28
N ASP A 420 -13.03 -14.12 29.01
CA ASP A 420 -12.86 -14.61 30.38
C ASP A 420 -11.93 -15.84 30.41
N ARG A 421 -11.97 -16.65 29.36
CA ARG A 421 -11.06 -17.78 29.20
C ARG A 421 -9.61 -17.31 29.01
N ILE A 422 -9.36 -16.35 28.10
CA ILE A 422 -8.01 -15.80 27.89
C ILE A 422 -7.48 -15.18 29.19
N GLU A 423 -8.33 -14.43 29.92
CA GLU A 423 -7.97 -13.80 31.19
C GLU A 423 -7.52 -14.84 32.24
N LYS A 424 -8.18 -16.00 32.26
CA LYS A 424 -7.88 -17.08 33.21
C LYS A 424 -6.66 -17.89 32.80
N GLU A 425 -6.49 -18.14 31.51
CA GLU A 425 -5.49 -19.08 30.99
C GLU A 425 -4.12 -18.45 30.73
N ILE A 426 -4.09 -17.20 30.22
CA ILE A 426 -2.87 -16.55 29.77
C ILE A 426 -2.38 -15.52 30.79
N GLN A 427 -1.07 -15.47 30.99
CA GLN A 427 -0.43 -14.45 31.82
C GLN A 427 -0.73 -13.01 31.30
N PRO A 428 -0.83 -12.01 32.17
CA PRO A 428 -1.08 -10.62 31.75
C PRO A 428 0.01 -10.03 30.85
N ASP A 429 1.27 -10.40 31.06
CA ASP A 429 2.43 -10.02 30.21
C ASP A 429 3.22 -11.27 29.80
N PRO A 430 2.71 -12.04 28.84
CA PRO A 430 3.37 -13.26 28.41
C PRO A 430 4.57 -12.95 27.51
N PRO A 431 5.52 -13.89 27.34
CA PRO A 431 6.57 -13.77 26.35
C PRO A 431 6.00 -13.76 24.93
N GLN A 432 6.76 -13.22 23.99
CA GLN A 432 6.34 -13.18 22.59
C GLN A 432 6.25 -14.59 21.96
N LEU A 433 7.10 -15.51 22.39
CA LEU A 433 7.19 -16.88 21.85
C LEU A 433 6.88 -17.89 22.93
N VAL A 434 6.03 -18.87 22.64
CA VAL A 434 5.63 -19.95 23.56
C VAL A 434 6.84 -20.77 24.03
N ASN A 435 7.85 -20.96 23.19
CA ASN A 435 9.07 -21.72 23.51
C ASN A 435 9.96 -21.08 24.60
N LYS A 436 9.63 -19.86 25.06
CA LYS A 436 10.31 -19.23 26.20
C LYS A 436 9.74 -19.64 27.56
N GLY A 437 8.59 -20.32 27.55
CA GLY A 437 7.87 -20.71 28.77
C GLY A 437 7.16 -19.53 29.45
N ASP A 438 6.49 -19.81 30.54
CA ASP A 438 5.76 -18.84 31.39
C ASP A 438 4.63 -18.09 30.62
N VAL A 439 3.91 -18.81 29.75
CA VAL A 439 2.77 -18.31 28.99
C VAL A 439 1.45 -18.48 29.74
N ILE A 440 1.27 -19.62 30.39
CA ILE A 440 0.02 -19.99 31.09
C ILE A 440 0.02 -19.42 32.51
N SER A 441 -1.13 -18.91 32.95
CA SER A 441 -1.33 -18.34 34.29
C SER A 441 -1.13 -19.37 35.39
N LEU A 442 -0.58 -18.94 36.53
CA LEU A 442 -0.53 -19.73 37.74
C LEU A 442 -1.95 -20.05 38.25
N GLY A 443 -2.16 -21.28 38.73
CA GLY A 443 -3.45 -21.74 39.24
C GLY A 443 -4.41 -22.24 38.16
N PHE A 444 -4.07 -22.14 36.88
CA PHE A 444 -4.91 -22.66 35.78
C PHE A 444 -4.82 -24.19 35.66
N ASN A 445 -3.61 -24.75 35.72
CA ASN A 445 -3.39 -26.18 35.57
C ASN A 445 -2.50 -26.75 36.67
N GLN A 446 -3.08 -27.58 37.54
CA GLN A 446 -2.37 -28.15 38.70
C GLN A 446 -1.09 -28.91 38.32
N LYS A 447 -1.12 -29.68 37.22
CA LYS A 447 0.09 -30.45 36.81
C LYS A 447 1.22 -29.51 36.37
N LEU A 448 0.89 -28.38 35.73
CA LEU A 448 1.88 -27.38 35.35
C LEU A 448 2.48 -26.68 36.58
N ASP A 449 1.64 -26.35 37.55
CA ASP A 449 2.08 -25.69 38.79
C ASP A 449 2.94 -26.61 39.64
N ASP A 450 2.63 -27.92 39.69
CA ASP A 450 3.45 -28.92 40.35
C ASP A 450 4.85 -29.01 39.68
N LEU A 451 4.90 -29.01 38.32
CA LEU A 451 6.18 -29.03 37.58
C LEU A 451 6.98 -27.74 37.81
N ARG A 452 6.32 -26.58 37.84
CA ARG A 452 6.96 -25.29 38.16
C ARG A 452 7.50 -25.25 39.58
N SER A 453 6.75 -25.81 40.54
CA SER A 453 7.18 -25.96 41.92
C SER A 453 8.47 -26.81 42.02
N ILE A 454 8.57 -27.91 41.26
CA ILE A 454 9.79 -28.74 41.17
C ILE A 454 10.95 -27.90 40.60
N ARG A 455 10.75 -27.12 39.54
CA ARG A 455 11.77 -26.24 38.95
C ARG A 455 12.23 -25.15 39.91
N ASP A 456 11.34 -24.48 40.58
CA ASP A 456 11.61 -23.32 41.44
C ASP A 456 12.24 -23.77 42.79
N ASN A 457 11.73 -24.83 43.38
CA ASN A 457 12.34 -25.47 44.54
C ASN A 457 13.74 -26.07 44.21
N GLY A 458 13.97 -26.31 42.92
CA GLY A 458 15.25 -26.76 42.42
C GLY A 458 16.40 -25.84 42.75
N LYS A 459 16.23 -24.57 42.69
CA LYS A 459 17.28 -23.59 43.05
C LYS A 459 17.57 -23.61 44.54
N GLN A 460 16.56 -23.77 45.36
CA GLN A 460 16.68 -23.89 46.81
C GLN A 460 17.43 -25.17 47.17
N TYR A 461 17.08 -26.30 46.55
CA TYR A 461 17.75 -27.60 46.77
C TYR A 461 19.21 -27.61 46.30
N LEU A 462 19.55 -26.92 45.23
CA LEU A 462 20.95 -26.73 44.84
C LEU A 462 21.76 -25.97 45.88
N LEU A 463 21.17 -24.98 46.52
CA LEU A 463 21.78 -24.26 47.65
C LEU A 463 21.92 -25.18 48.85
N GLU A 464 20.93 -26.00 49.17
CA GLU A 464 20.99 -26.99 50.23
C GLU A 464 22.09 -28.05 49.99
N ILE A 465 22.22 -28.57 48.75
CA ILE A 465 23.33 -29.44 48.32
C ILE A 465 24.66 -28.71 48.52
N GLN A 466 24.75 -27.46 48.07
CA GLN A 466 26.00 -26.68 48.25
C GLN A 466 26.37 -26.50 49.71
N GLU A 467 25.43 -26.16 50.59
CA GLU A 467 25.66 -26.00 52.03
C GLU A 467 26.02 -27.33 52.70
N LYS A 468 25.30 -28.39 52.34
CA LYS A 468 25.61 -29.76 52.82
C LYS A 468 27.01 -30.19 52.46
N GLU A 469 27.40 -30.02 51.22
CA GLU A 469 28.73 -30.39 50.73
C GLU A 469 29.84 -29.48 51.31
N ILE A 470 29.56 -28.20 51.56
CA ILE A 470 30.44 -27.30 52.30
C ILE A 470 30.66 -27.81 53.75
N ALA A 471 29.54 -28.19 54.41
CA ALA A 471 29.60 -28.69 55.80
C ALA A 471 30.41 -30.04 55.91
N GLN A 472 30.25 -30.93 54.94
CA GLN A 472 30.93 -32.24 54.92
C GLN A 472 32.37 -32.11 54.52
N THR A 473 32.74 -31.30 53.57
CA THR A 473 34.12 -31.21 53.02
C THR A 473 34.94 -30.09 53.64
N GLY A 474 34.33 -29.11 54.29
CA GLY A 474 35.00 -27.92 54.80
C GLY A 474 35.56 -27.02 53.70
N ILE A 475 35.06 -27.12 52.46
CA ILE A 475 35.42 -26.30 51.28
C ILE A 475 34.54 -25.11 51.23
N THR A 476 34.87 -24.03 51.94
CA THR A 476 34.04 -22.79 52.03
C THR A 476 33.89 -22.02 50.72
N SER A 477 34.73 -22.29 49.73
CA SER A 477 34.70 -21.65 48.39
C SER A 477 33.97 -22.49 47.34
N LEU A 478 33.27 -23.54 47.73
CA LEU A 478 32.50 -24.40 46.83
C LEU A 478 31.37 -23.61 46.12
N LYS A 479 31.30 -23.78 44.83
CA LYS A 479 30.21 -23.17 44.03
C LYS A 479 29.58 -24.22 43.14
N ILE A 480 28.24 -24.17 43.00
CA ILE A 480 27.52 -24.91 41.97
C ILE A 480 27.42 -24.04 40.74
N GLY A 481 27.75 -24.60 39.58
CA GLY A 481 27.62 -23.97 38.28
C GLY A 481 27.01 -24.94 37.26
N PHE A 482 26.55 -24.40 36.11
CA PHE A 482 25.99 -25.19 35.03
C PHE A 482 26.84 -25.06 33.77
N ASN A 483 26.98 -26.17 33.02
CA ASN A 483 27.68 -26.19 31.73
C ASN A 483 26.88 -27.04 30.73
N ASN A 484 26.66 -26.51 29.51
CA ASN A 484 25.88 -27.18 28.46
C ASN A 484 26.43 -28.54 28.00
N VAL A 485 27.67 -28.90 28.33
CA VAL A 485 28.30 -30.14 27.88
C VAL A 485 28.17 -31.27 28.90
N PHE A 486 28.23 -30.94 30.18
CA PHE A 486 28.21 -31.98 31.26
C PHE A 486 27.31 -31.62 32.44
N GLY A 487 26.47 -30.58 32.32
CA GLY A 487 25.43 -30.25 33.27
C GLY A 487 25.85 -29.48 34.50
N TYR A 488 25.14 -29.68 35.64
CA TYR A 488 25.50 -29.08 36.93
C TYR A 488 26.80 -29.67 37.49
N TYR A 489 27.65 -28.79 38.04
CA TYR A 489 28.93 -29.17 38.62
C TYR A 489 29.23 -28.36 39.86
N LEU A 490 30.06 -28.97 40.75
CA LEU A 490 30.69 -28.35 41.87
C LEU A 490 32.07 -27.83 41.46
N GLU A 491 32.30 -26.53 41.59
CA GLU A 491 33.61 -25.92 41.29
C GLU A 491 34.43 -25.76 42.58
N VAL A 492 35.59 -26.42 42.64
CA VAL A 492 36.55 -26.44 43.75
C VAL A 492 37.81 -25.72 43.30
N ARG A 493 38.27 -24.73 44.07
CA ARG A 493 39.57 -24.08 43.80
C ARG A 493 40.71 -25.05 44.07
N ASN A 494 41.79 -24.95 43.32
CA ASN A 494 42.95 -25.83 43.43
C ASN A 494 43.55 -25.87 44.86
N THR A 495 43.40 -24.83 45.68
CA THR A 495 43.81 -24.76 47.10
C THR A 495 43.08 -25.73 48.03
N PHE A 496 41.93 -26.29 47.60
CA PHE A 496 41.16 -27.24 48.39
C PHE A 496 41.03 -28.62 47.74
N LYS A 497 41.84 -28.91 46.76
CA LYS A 497 41.79 -30.15 46.00
C LYS A 497 41.94 -31.41 46.87
N ASP A 498 42.78 -31.35 47.91
CA ASP A 498 43.07 -32.48 48.82
C ASP A 498 41.91 -32.81 49.79
N LYS A 499 40.86 -31.92 49.79
CA LYS A 499 39.65 -32.11 50.60
C LYS A 499 38.50 -32.71 49.82
N VAL A 500 38.69 -32.97 48.51
CA VAL A 500 37.63 -33.52 47.67
C VAL A 500 37.40 -35.00 48.02
N PRO A 501 36.15 -35.42 48.25
CA PRO A 501 35.85 -36.84 48.54
C PRO A 501 36.07 -37.73 47.31
N GLU A 502 36.48 -39.01 47.54
CA GLU A 502 36.74 -39.97 46.44
C GLU A 502 35.52 -40.32 45.62
N ASN A 503 34.29 -40.13 46.13
CA ASN A 503 33.05 -40.38 45.41
C ASN A 503 32.68 -39.28 44.45
N TRP A 504 33.41 -38.16 44.42
CA TRP A 504 33.14 -37.09 43.42
C TRP A 504 33.86 -37.41 42.10
N ILE A 505 33.09 -37.28 40.99
CA ILE A 505 33.62 -37.57 39.63
C ILE A 505 34.13 -36.27 39.02
N ARG A 506 35.47 -36.21 38.81
CA ARG A 506 36.08 -35.06 38.11
C ARG A 506 35.72 -35.06 36.64
N LYS A 507 35.21 -33.93 36.14
CA LYS A 507 34.83 -33.73 34.74
C LYS A 507 35.72 -32.76 33.96
N GLN A 508 36.23 -31.73 34.63
CA GLN A 508 37.06 -30.74 33.98
C GLN A 508 38.08 -30.15 34.96
N THR A 509 39.32 -29.94 34.46
CA THR A 509 40.38 -29.24 35.16
C THR A 509 40.60 -27.89 34.49
N LEU A 510 40.52 -26.81 35.26
CA LEU A 510 40.79 -25.43 34.87
C LEU A 510 42.10 -24.96 35.47
N ALA A 511 42.63 -23.82 35.04
CA ALA A 511 43.88 -23.23 35.53
C ALA A 511 43.87 -22.98 37.06
N GLN A 512 42.70 -22.63 37.63
CA GLN A 512 42.59 -22.24 39.06
C GLN A 512 41.54 -23.05 39.83
N ALA A 513 40.85 -23.99 39.22
CA ALA A 513 39.79 -24.79 39.84
C ALA A 513 39.61 -26.13 39.11
N GLU A 514 38.99 -27.08 39.77
CA GLU A 514 38.49 -28.32 39.16
C GLU A 514 36.99 -28.43 39.31
N ARG A 515 36.34 -29.11 38.35
CA ARG A 515 34.90 -29.28 38.32
C ARG A 515 34.51 -30.73 38.51
N TYR A 516 33.61 -30.95 39.42
CA TYR A 516 33.18 -32.27 39.88
C TYR A 516 31.69 -32.46 39.79
N ILE A 517 31.25 -33.70 39.65
CA ILE A 517 29.86 -34.10 39.70
C ILE A 517 29.68 -35.11 40.83
N THR A 518 28.63 -34.95 41.63
CA THR A 518 28.20 -35.94 42.61
C THR A 518 27.00 -36.74 42.05
N PRO A 519 26.80 -38.00 42.51
CA PRO A 519 25.62 -38.79 42.15
C PRO A 519 24.30 -38.07 42.47
N GLU A 520 24.20 -37.41 43.64
CA GLU A 520 23.06 -36.63 44.08
C GLU A 520 22.78 -35.44 43.16
N LEU A 521 23.82 -34.72 42.76
CA LEU A 521 23.67 -33.60 41.83
C LEU A 521 23.22 -34.06 40.45
N LYS A 522 23.67 -35.24 39.99
CA LYS A 522 23.27 -35.79 38.70
C LYS A 522 21.81 -36.29 38.68
N GLU A 523 21.37 -36.97 39.72
CA GLU A 523 19.98 -37.43 39.89
C GLU A 523 19.02 -36.20 39.89
N TYR A 524 19.48 -35.15 40.54
CA TYR A 524 18.69 -33.92 40.62
C TYR A 524 18.65 -33.15 39.29
N GLU A 525 19.76 -33.11 38.57
CA GLU A 525 19.83 -32.57 37.23
C GLU A 525 18.82 -33.23 36.29
N GLU A 526 18.72 -34.56 36.31
CA GLU A 526 17.76 -35.32 35.49
C GLU A 526 16.30 -34.96 35.85
N LYS A 527 16.03 -34.66 37.13
CA LYS A 527 14.68 -34.19 37.56
C LYS A 527 14.38 -32.77 37.08
N ILE A 528 15.33 -31.83 37.16
CA ILE A 528 15.11 -30.42 36.72
C ILE A 528 15.00 -30.32 35.20
N LEU A 529 15.97 -30.90 34.46
CA LEU A 529 15.94 -30.87 33.00
C LEU A 529 14.68 -31.53 32.44
N GLY A 530 14.25 -32.64 33.07
CA GLY A 530 13.01 -33.30 32.73
C GLY A 530 11.77 -32.49 33.10
N ALA A 531 11.81 -31.61 34.11
CA ALA A 531 10.70 -30.71 34.45
C ALA A 531 10.59 -29.57 33.44
N ASP A 532 11.66 -28.91 33.06
CA ASP A 532 11.65 -27.81 32.07
C ASP A 532 11.11 -28.26 30.71
N GLU A 533 11.54 -29.42 30.22
CA GLU A 533 11.01 -29.98 28.96
C GLU A 533 9.50 -30.28 29.06
N LYS A 534 9.03 -30.82 30.20
CA LYS A 534 7.63 -31.15 30.42
C LYS A 534 6.78 -29.88 30.61
N ILE A 535 7.30 -28.85 31.29
CA ILE A 535 6.64 -27.53 31.40
C ILE A 535 6.41 -26.97 30.01
N LEU A 536 7.48 -26.89 29.21
CA LEU A 536 7.36 -26.30 27.86
C LEU A 536 6.41 -27.09 26.96
N ALA A 537 6.45 -28.43 27.01
CA ALA A 537 5.55 -29.28 26.26
C ALA A 537 4.08 -29.07 26.68
N LEU A 538 3.82 -29.04 28.00
CA LEU A 538 2.45 -28.82 28.51
C LEU A 538 1.94 -27.42 28.26
N GLU A 539 2.75 -26.39 28.43
CA GLU A 539 2.38 -25.00 28.08
C GLU A 539 2.06 -24.85 26.59
N THR A 540 2.87 -25.47 25.73
CA THR A 540 2.61 -25.47 24.28
C THR A 540 1.29 -26.18 23.95
N GLN A 541 1.01 -27.30 24.59
CA GLN A 541 -0.23 -28.03 24.40
C GLN A 541 -1.45 -27.19 24.83
N LEU A 542 -1.45 -26.65 26.03
CA LEU A 542 -2.54 -25.82 26.54
C LEU A 542 -2.77 -24.58 25.69
N TYR A 543 -1.68 -23.95 25.26
CA TYR A 543 -1.78 -22.80 24.36
C TYR A 543 -2.39 -23.16 23.01
N MET A 544 -2.03 -24.30 22.40
CA MET A 544 -2.61 -24.75 21.14
C MET A 544 -4.08 -25.14 21.28
N GLU A 545 -4.48 -25.72 22.42
CA GLU A 545 -5.88 -26.01 22.73
C GLU A 545 -6.69 -24.69 22.80
N LEU A 546 -6.18 -23.65 23.46
CA LEU A 546 -6.80 -22.34 23.47
C LEU A 546 -6.96 -21.76 22.05
N ILE A 547 -5.90 -21.79 21.22
CA ILE A 547 -5.95 -21.29 19.84
C ILE A 547 -6.99 -22.05 19.02
N GLN A 548 -7.10 -23.37 19.18
CA GLN A 548 -8.09 -24.16 18.48
C GLN A 548 -9.52 -23.74 18.85
N ASP A 549 -9.79 -23.50 20.10
CA ASP A 549 -11.12 -23.08 20.56
C ASP A 549 -11.44 -21.63 20.18
N MET A 550 -10.41 -20.77 20.08
CA MET A 550 -10.57 -19.40 19.56
C MET A 550 -11.11 -19.36 18.13
N GLN A 551 -10.88 -20.41 17.33
CA GLN A 551 -11.35 -20.46 15.93
C GLN A 551 -12.88 -20.41 15.82
N GLU A 552 -13.62 -20.84 16.83
CA GLU A 552 -15.08 -20.76 16.84
C GLU A 552 -15.61 -19.32 16.86
N PHE A 553 -14.79 -18.37 17.34
CA PHE A 553 -15.15 -16.95 17.46
C PHE A 553 -14.70 -16.09 16.25
N ILE A 554 -14.08 -16.69 15.22
CA ILE A 554 -13.62 -15.97 14.02
C ILE A 554 -14.72 -15.11 13.40
N PRO A 555 -15.93 -15.63 13.11
CA PRO A 555 -16.96 -14.83 12.45
C PRO A 555 -17.42 -13.62 13.29
N GLN A 556 -17.56 -13.80 14.61
CA GLN A 556 -17.98 -12.74 15.53
C GLN A 556 -16.95 -11.63 15.62
N ILE A 557 -15.66 -11.99 15.69
CA ILE A 557 -14.57 -11.01 15.76
C ILE A 557 -14.43 -10.27 14.44
N GLN A 558 -14.64 -10.93 13.29
CA GLN A 558 -14.66 -10.26 11.98
C GLN A 558 -15.80 -9.25 11.86
N ILE A 559 -16.99 -9.57 12.37
CA ILE A 559 -18.12 -8.62 12.44
C ILE A 559 -17.75 -7.42 13.31
N ASN A 560 -17.19 -7.64 14.50
CA ASN A 560 -16.71 -6.57 15.37
C ASN A 560 -15.67 -5.69 14.66
N ALA A 561 -14.69 -6.29 13.99
CA ALA A 561 -13.65 -5.58 13.26
C ALA A 561 -14.24 -4.65 12.18
N ASN A 562 -15.22 -5.14 11.43
CA ASN A 562 -15.90 -4.36 10.39
C ASN A 562 -16.71 -3.19 10.99
N LEU A 563 -17.45 -3.42 12.07
CA LEU A 563 -18.26 -2.39 12.75
C LEU A 563 -17.37 -1.31 13.38
N ILE A 564 -16.27 -1.71 14.01
CA ILE A 564 -15.27 -0.78 14.56
C ILE A 564 -14.60 0.03 13.46
N ALA A 565 -14.19 -0.60 12.36
CA ALA A 565 -13.60 0.09 11.21
C ALA A 565 -14.57 1.13 10.62
N HIS A 566 -15.86 0.78 10.52
CA HIS A 566 -16.91 1.69 10.06
C HIS A 566 -17.04 2.92 10.97
N LEU A 567 -17.11 2.72 12.28
CA LEU A 567 -17.18 3.83 13.26
C LEU A 567 -15.91 4.67 13.25
N ASP A 568 -14.75 4.06 13.07
CA ASP A 568 -13.46 4.76 13.02
C ASP A 568 -13.34 5.65 11.77
N CYS A 569 -13.85 5.21 10.62
CA CYS A 569 -13.97 6.07 9.43
C CYS A 569 -14.85 7.30 9.71
N LEU A 570 -16.01 7.11 10.35
CA LEU A 570 -16.92 8.22 10.67
C LEU A 570 -16.33 9.17 11.73
N LEU A 571 -15.60 8.64 12.69
CA LEU A 571 -14.83 9.45 13.65
C LEU A 571 -13.72 10.24 12.94
N SER A 572 -13.04 9.64 11.97
CA SER A 572 -12.05 10.32 11.13
C SER A 572 -12.67 11.47 10.34
N PHE A 573 -13.85 11.28 9.75
CA PHE A 573 -14.60 12.34 9.05
C PHE A 573 -14.99 13.49 9.98
N MET A 574 -15.43 13.17 11.18
CA MET A 574 -15.71 14.20 12.18
C MET A 574 -14.45 15.01 12.54
N LYS A 575 -13.32 14.32 12.80
CA LYS A 575 -12.05 14.97 13.16
C LYS A 575 -11.56 15.92 12.08
N VAL A 576 -11.49 15.48 10.83
CA VAL A 576 -11.06 16.34 9.72
C VAL A 576 -12.03 17.50 9.51
N SER A 577 -13.33 17.24 9.64
CA SER A 577 -14.35 18.28 9.49
C SER A 577 -14.24 19.35 10.57
N GLN A 578 -13.92 18.98 11.79
CA GLN A 578 -13.66 19.92 12.87
C GLN A 578 -12.38 20.73 12.65
N MET A 579 -11.29 20.06 12.26
CA MET A 579 -10.01 20.72 12.00
C MET A 579 -10.07 21.70 10.83
N GLN A 580 -10.72 21.29 9.73
CA GLN A 580 -10.75 22.04 8.46
C GLN A 580 -12.04 22.84 8.25
N ARG A 581 -12.93 22.90 9.25
CA ARG A 581 -14.21 23.63 9.20
C ARG A 581 -15.08 23.21 7.99
N TYR A 582 -15.24 21.90 7.80
CA TYR A 582 -16.15 21.36 6.80
C TYR A 582 -17.59 21.43 7.30
N VAL A 583 -18.52 21.53 6.37
CA VAL A 583 -19.95 21.62 6.67
C VAL A 583 -20.68 20.37 6.16
N ARG A 584 -21.79 20.03 6.83
CA ARG A 584 -22.66 18.95 6.38
C ARG A 584 -23.28 19.28 5.03
N PRO A 585 -23.08 18.48 3.97
CA PRO A 585 -23.77 18.65 2.69
C PRO A 585 -25.21 18.14 2.81
N VAL A 586 -26.10 18.71 1.97
CA VAL A 586 -27.41 18.13 1.66
C VAL A 586 -27.21 17.21 0.47
N VAL A 587 -27.44 15.91 0.64
CA VAL A 587 -27.36 14.91 -0.44
C VAL A 587 -28.76 14.40 -0.72
N ASP A 588 -29.21 14.52 -1.97
CA ASP A 588 -30.54 14.12 -2.42
C ASP A 588 -30.52 13.53 -3.83
N ASP A 589 -31.65 12.99 -4.30
CA ASP A 589 -31.78 12.38 -5.62
C ASP A 589 -32.01 13.40 -6.75
N SER A 590 -31.76 14.70 -6.51
CA SER A 590 -31.84 15.75 -7.55
C SER A 590 -30.65 15.68 -8.50
N GLU A 591 -30.71 16.46 -9.59
CA GLU A 591 -29.62 16.65 -10.55
C GLU A 591 -28.89 18.00 -10.34
N VAL A 592 -29.08 18.62 -9.18
CA VAL A 592 -28.48 19.93 -8.85
C VAL A 592 -27.23 19.76 -8.07
N LEU A 593 -26.17 20.44 -8.49
CA LEU A 593 -24.91 20.59 -7.77
C LEU A 593 -24.73 22.07 -7.44
N ASP A 594 -25.04 22.48 -6.19
CA ASP A 594 -24.89 23.87 -5.72
C ASP A 594 -23.88 23.92 -4.57
N ILE A 595 -22.69 24.39 -4.86
CA ILE A 595 -21.58 24.54 -3.91
C ILE A 595 -21.34 26.04 -3.72
N LYS A 596 -21.45 26.52 -2.48
CA LYS A 596 -21.15 27.91 -2.10
C LYS A 596 -19.84 27.97 -1.33
N GLN A 597 -18.98 28.87 -1.77
CA GLN A 597 -17.64 29.09 -1.19
C GLN A 597 -16.87 27.78 -1.01
N GLY A 598 -16.85 26.95 -2.07
CA GLY A 598 -16.11 25.69 -2.10
C GLY A 598 -14.61 25.94 -2.02
N ARG A 599 -13.88 25.07 -1.28
CA ARG A 599 -12.44 25.10 -1.13
C ARG A 599 -11.84 23.76 -1.59
N HIS A 600 -10.59 23.78 -2.01
CA HIS A 600 -9.89 22.54 -2.41
C HIS A 600 -9.33 21.83 -1.18
N PRO A 601 -9.80 20.61 -0.81
CA PRO A 601 -9.47 19.98 0.46
C PRO A 601 -7.98 19.70 0.66
N VAL A 602 -7.23 19.48 -0.42
CA VAL A 602 -5.80 19.19 -0.34
C VAL A 602 -4.97 20.49 -0.40
N ILE A 603 -5.26 21.38 -1.36
CA ILE A 603 -4.47 22.60 -1.53
C ILE A 603 -4.57 23.50 -0.29
N GLU A 604 -5.77 23.61 0.33
CA GLU A 604 -5.94 24.47 1.52
C GLU A 604 -5.07 24.03 2.71
N THR A 605 -4.73 22.74 2.80
CA THR A 605 -3.87 22.22 3.89
C THR A 605 -2.38 22.40 3.63
N GLN A 606 -1.99 22.71 2.39
CA GLN A 606 -0.60 22.91 1.99
C GLN A 606 -0.19 24.39 1.86
N LEU A 607 -1.14 25.31 2.02
CA LEU A 607 -0.83 26.74 1.94
C LEU A 607 0.07 27.18 3.10
N PRO A 608 1.02 28.11 2.85
CA PRO A 608 1.84 28.69 3.90
C PRO A 608 1.00 29.33 5.01
N ILE A 609 1.55 29.39 6.21
CA ILE A 609 0.87 30.01 7.36
C ILE A 609 0.55 31.47 7.02
N GLY A 610 -0.72 31.84 7.11
CA GLY A 610 -1.23 33.19 6.81
C GLY A 610 -1.83 33.36 5.42
N GLU A 611 -1.65 32.40 4.51
CA GLU A 611 -2.34 32.39 3.22
C GLU A 611 -3.67 31.61 3.34
N GLN A 612 -4.70 32.12 2.68
CA GLN A 612 -6.01 31.47 2.65
C GLN A 612 -6.36 31.05 1.22
N TYR A 613 -6.98 29.88 1.08
CA TYR A 613 -7.53 29.45 -0.19
C TYR A 613 -8.68 30.36 -0.61
N VAL A 614 -8.71 30.78 -1.86
CA VAL A 614 -9.80 31.61 -2.41
C VAL A 614 -10.99 30.72 -2.74
N PRO A 615 -12.08 30.79 -1.97
CA PRO A 615 -13.23 29.93 -2.20
C PRO A 615 -14.06 30.35 -3.40
N ASN A 616 -14.68 29.39 -4.08
CA ASN A 616 -15.45 29.62 -5.29
C ASN A 616 -16.83 28.94 -5.26
N ASP A 617 -17.81 29.60 -5.92
CA ASP A 617 -19.15 29.07 -6.10
C ASP A 617 -19.24 28.24 -7.38
N VAL A 618 -19.88 27.09 -7.32
CA VAL A 618 -20.16 26.23 -8.48
C VAL A 618 -21.64 25.85 -8.43
N LEU A 619 -22.37 26.18 -9.48
CA LEU A 619 -23.74 25.75 -9.70
C LEU A 619 -23.82 25.01 -11.03
N LEU A 620 -24.31 23.79 -10.99
CA LEU A 620 -24.65 22.99 -12.17
C LEU A 620 -26.03 22.37 -11.99
N ASP A 621 -26.85 22.50 -13.00
CA ASP A 621 -28.13 21.82 -13.10
C ASP A 621 -28.39 21.40 -14.57
N THR A 622 -29.31 20.49 -14.79
CA THR A 622 -29.60 19.97 -16.14
C THR A 622 -30.59 20.83 -16.93
N GLU A 623 -31.16 21.85 -16.30
CA GLU A 623 -32.20 22.71 -16.93
C GLU A 623 -31.63 24.03 -17.44
N HIS A 624 -30.79 24.71 -16.65
CA HIS A 624 -30.38 26.09 -16.93
C HIS A 624 -28.85 26.25 -17.11
N GLN A 625 -28.05 25.50 -16.34
CA GLN A 625 -26.59 25.59 -16.32
C GLN A 625 -25.97 24.22 -16.27
N GLN A 626 -26.08 23.48 -17.35
CA GLN A 626 -25.50 22.11 -17.46
C GLN A 626 -23.98 22.13 -17.63
N ILE A 627 -23.49 23.06 -18.44
CA ILE A 627 -22.08 23.17 -18.79
C ILE A 627 -21.56 24.55 -18.37
N MET A 628 -20.52 24.54 -17.51
CA MET A 628 -19.75 25.76 -17.20
C MET A 628 -18.52 25.79 -18.07
N MET A 629 -18.48 26.72 -19.04
CA MET A 629 -17.29 27.00 -19.82
C MET A 629 -16.37 27.93 -19.02
N ILE A 630 -15.16 27.50 -18.67
CA ILE A 630 -14.28 28.25 -17.78
C ILE A 630 -13.05 28.70 -18.57
N THR A 631 -12.92 29.98 -18.81
CA THR A 631 -11.75 30.57 -19.47
C THR A 631 -10.84 31.28 -18.48
N GLY A 632 -9.66 31.66 -18.90
CA GLY A 632 -8.68 32.38 -18.09
C GLY A 632 -7.23 31.89 -18.30
N PRO A 633 -6.24 32.60 -17.77
CA PRO A 633 -4.84 32.30 -18.00
C PRO A 633 -4.43 30.98 -17.29
N ASN A 634 -3.34 30.42 -17.76
CA ASN A 634 -2.67 29.34 -17.04
C ASN A 634 -2.18 29.87 -15.70
N MET A 635 -2.14 29.04 -14.66
CA MET A 635 -1.85 29.38 -13.27
C MET A 635 -2.98 30.15 -12.52
N ALA A 636 -4.08 30.51 -13.18
CA ALA A 636 -5.22 31.16 -12.53
C ALA A 636 -6.01 30.24 -11.58
N GLY A 637 -5.80 28.92 -11.66
CA GLY A 637 -6.44 27.95 -10.77
C GLY A 637 -7.63 27.19 -11.39
N LYS A 638 -7.79 27.22 -12.73
CA LYS A 638 -8.86 26.47 -13.44
C LYS A 638 -8.87 25.00 -13.05
N SER A 639 -7.74 24.30 -13.21
CA SER A 639 -7.60 22.88 -12.89
C SER A 639 -7.87 22.57 -11.41
N ALA A 640 -7.47 23.47 -10.50
CA ALA A 640 -7.75 23.36 -9.08
C ALA A 640 -9.25 23.46 -8.78
N LEU A 641 -9.98 24.35 -9.46
CA LEU A 641 -11.44 24.50 -9.35
C LEU A 641 -12.19 23.24 -9.84
N LEU A 642 -11.75 22.66 -10.97
CA LEU A 642 -12.33 21.42 -11.48
C LEU A 642 -12.15 20.29 -10.47
N ARG A 643 -10.92 20.05 -10.03
CA ARG A 643 -10.59 19.02 -9.02
C ARG A 643 -11.34 19.27 -7.70
N GLN A 644 -11.39 20.50 -7.21
CA GLN A 644 -12.15 20.89 -6.02
C GLN A 644 -13.59 20.41 -6.09
N THR A 645 -14.26 20.65 -7.22
CA THR A 645 -15.66 20.28 -7.41
C THR A 645 -15.87 18.76 -7.33
N ALA A 646 -15.01 17.98 -8.03
CA ALA A 646 -15.09 16.53 -7.97
C ALA A 646 -14.79 15.98 -6.58
N LEU A 647 -13.79 16.55 -5.88
CA LEU A 647 -13.42 16.13 -4.52
C LEU A 647 -14.53 16.44 -3.50
N ILE A 648 -15.23 17.57 -3.63
CA ILE A 648 -16.39 17.90 -2.79
C ILE A 648 -17.53 16.90 -3.01
N VAL A 649 -17.84 16.57 -4.27
CA VAL A 649 -18.85 15.56 -4.60
C VAL A 649 -18.47 14.19 -4.04
N LEU A 650 -17.21 13.79 -4.20
CA LEU A 650 -16.70 12.52 -3.69
C LEU A 650 -16.79 12.45 -2.17
N LEU A 651 -16.35 13.49 -1.45
CA LEU A 651 -16.46 13.58 0.00
C LEU A 651 -17.90 13.43 0.47
N ALA A 652 -18.84 14.13 -0.16
CA ALA A 652 -20.26 13.99 0.15
C ALA A 652 -20.76 12.56 -0.04
N GLN A 653 -20.40 11.90 -1.15
CA GLN A 653 -20.87 10.55 -1.47
C GLN A 653 -20.15 9.43 -0.72
N ILE A 654 -19.03 9.69 -0.03
CA ILE A 654 -18.51 8.76 0.97
C ILE A 654 -19.12 8.98 2.37
N GLY A 655 -19.93 10.03 2.56
CA GLY A 655 -20.56 10.39 3.83
C GLY A 655 -19.70 11.29 4.73
N CYS A 656 -18.76 12.02 4.14
CA CYS A 656 -17.96 13.03 4.84
C CYS A 656 -18.59 14.43 4.69
N PHE A 657 -18.35 15.33 5.64
CA PHE A 657 -18.62 16.74 5.46
C PHE A 657 -17.66 17.34 4.42
N VAL A 658 -18.01 18.50 3.87
CA VAL A 658 -17.33 19.07 2.70
C VAL A 658 -16.74 20.46 2.97
N PRO A 659 -15.62 20.80 2.33
CA PRO A 659 -14.98 22.11 2.44
C PRO A 659 -15.77 23.19 1.66
N ALA A 660 -16.87 23.65 2.22
CA ALA A 660 -17.72 24.69 1.64
C ALA A 660 -18.42 25.49 2.75
N GLU A 661 -19.07 26.60 2.43
CA GLU A 661 -20.00 27.28 3.33
C GLU A 661 -21.36 26.56 3.33
N ARG A 662 -21.80 26.11 2.15
CA ARG A 662 -23.00 25.32 1.94
C ARG A 662 -22.83 24.46 0.70
N ALA A 663 -23.32 23.23 0.73
CA ALA A 663 -23.33 22.37 -0.44
C ALA A 663 -24.63 21.55 -0.53
N ARG A 664 -25.25 21.54 -1.70
CA ARG A 664 -26.31 20.62 -2.10
C ARG A 664 -25.78 19.78 -3.25
N ILE A 665 -25.74 18.49 -3.05
CA ILE A 665 -25.14 17.52 -3.97
C ILE A 665 -26.24 16.57 -4.43
N GLY A 666 -26.77 16.81 -5.62
CA GLY A 666 -27.61 15.86 -6.32
C GLY A 666 -26.81 14.65 -6.76
N MET A 667 -27.37 13.47 -6.61
CA MET A 667 -26.67 12.20 -6.81
C MET A 667 -25.87 12.13 -8.10
N VAL A 668 -24.63 11.71 -8.00
CA VAL A 668 -23.71 11.47 -9.13
C VAL A 668 -23.45 9.98 -9.24
N ASP A 669 -23.61 9.44 -10.44
CA ASP A 669 -23.40 8.02 -10.73
C ASP A 669 -21.98 7.74 -11.27
N LYS A 670 -21.37 8.73 -11.94
CA LYS A 670 -20.02 8.61 -12.50
C LYS A 670 -19.28 9.95 -12.40
N ILE A 671 -18.01 9.88 -12.08
CA ILE A 671 -17.11 11.04 -12.12
C ILE A 671 -16.04 10.74 -13.16
N PHE A 672 -15.90 11.60 -14.13
CA PHE A 672 -14.90 11.52 -15.18
C PHE A 672 -14.04 12.77 -15.19
N THR A 673 -12.73 12.60 -15.27
CA THR A 673 -11.81 13.72 -15.36
C THR A 673 -10.84 13.51 -16.52
N ARG A 674 -10.67 14.56 -17.31
CA ARG A 674 -9.54 14.72 -18.21
C ARG A 674 -8.82 15.99 -17.79
N VAL A 675 -7.90 15.87 -16.81
CA VAL A 675 -7.16 16.99 -16.21
C VAL A 675 -5.67 16.68 -16.23
N GLY A 676 -4.86 17.54 -16.83
CA GLY A 676 -3.41 17.43 -16.95
C GLY A 676 -2.95 16.51 -18.10
N ALA A 677 -1.74 16.74 -18.60
CA ALA A 677 -1.10 15.89 -19.60
C ALA A 677 -0.44 14.70 -18.88
N SER A 678 -0.88 13.49 -19.16
CA SER A 678 -0.15 12.28 -18.76
C SER A 678 0.72 11.82 -19.93
N ASP A 679 1.99 12.15 -19.90
CA ASP A 679 2.94 11.62 -20.87
C ASP A 679 3.17 10.12 -20.58
N ASN A 680 2.61 9.27 -21.43
CA ASN A 680 2.85 7.84 -21.36
C ASN A 680 3.98 7.44 -22.32
N ILE A 681 5.16 7.99 -22.07
CA ILE A 681 6.37 7.78 -22.89
C ILE A 681 6.71 6.30 -23.04
N SER A 682 6.32 5.48 -22.06
CA SER A 682 6.65 4.04 -22.03
C SER A 682 5.90 3.19 -23.07
N LEU A 683 4.79 3.69 -23.64
CA LEU A 683 4.02 3.00 -24.68
C LEU A 683 4.25 3.59 -26.08
N GLY A 684 5.04 4.68 -26.21
CA GLY A 684 5.28 5.35 -27.50
C GLY A 684 4.03 6.02 -28.10
N GLU A 685 2.98 6.21 -27.31
CA GLU A 685 1.75 6.87 -27.76
C GLU A 685 1.92 8.40 -27.76
N SER A 686 1.38 9.06 -28.76
CA SER A 686 1.30 10.52 -28.81
C SER A 686 0.41 11.03 -27.65
N THR A 687 0.83 12.12 -26.99
CA THR A 687 0.03 12.80 -25.93
C THR A 687 -1.39 13.11 -26.40
N PHE A 688 -1.55 13.48 -27.67
CA PHE A 688 -2.87 13.73 -28.27
C PHE A 688 -3.69 12.44 -28.45
N MET A 689 -3.06 11.31 -28.79
CA MET A 689 -3.76 10.02 -28.89
C MET A 689 -4.28 9.55 -27.52
N VAL A 690 -3.48 9.71 -26.47
CA VAL A 690 -3.90 9.41 -25.09
C VAL A 690 -5.09 10.32 -24.70
N GLU A 691 -4.99 11.60 -25.00
CA GLU A 691 -6.07 12.57 -24.75
C GLU A 691 -7.39 12.19 -25.43
N MET A 692 -7.32 11.81 -26.70
CA MET A 692 -8.49 11.39 -27.47
C MET A 692 -9.06 10.05 -26.98
N THR A 693 -8.24 9.14 -26.55
CA THR A 693 -8.65 7.85 -25.95
C THR A 693 -9.40 8.08 -24.63
N GLU A 694 -8.87 8.95 -23.75
CA GLU A 694 -9.54 9.32 -22.50
C GLU A 694 -10.88 10.02 -22.78
N ALA A 695 -10.92 10.99 -23.69
CA ALA A 695 -12.16 11.68 -24.09
C ALA A 695 -13.19 10.71 -24.70
N SER A 696 -12.75 9.79 -25.55
CA SER A 696 -13.60 8.75 -26.13
C SER A 696 -14.20 7.84 -25.06
N ASN A 697 -13.40 7.41 -24.08
CA ASN A 697 -13.88 6.62 -22.95
C ASN A 697 -14.97 7.36 -22.15
N ILE A 698 -14.77 8.65 -21.90
CA ILE A 698 -15.76 9.48 -21.21
C ILE A 698 -17.07 9.53 -22.01
N LEU A 699 -16.99 9.93 -23.29
CA LEU A 699 -18.18 10.14 -24.14
C LEU A 699 -18.98 8.86 -24.37
N ASN A 700 -18.34 7.71 -24.45
CA ASN A 700 -19.00 6.41 -24.61
C ASN A 700 -19.67 5.91 -23.31
N ASN A 701 -19.27 6.42 -22.16
CA ASN A 701 -19.74 5.94 -20.85
C ASN A 701 -20.55 6.98 -20.06
N VAL A 702 -20.65 8.22 -20.51
CA VAL A 702 -21.35 9.31 -19.83
C VAL A 702 -22.86 9.02 -19.70
N THR A 703 -23.47 9.53 -18.62
CA THR A 703 -24.91 9.52 -18.34
C THR A 703 -25.36 10.93 -17.93
N PRO A 704 -26.65 11.22 -17.90
CA PRO A 704 -27.16 12.52 -17.43
C PRO A 704 -26.78 12.83 -15.96
N ARG A 705 -26.57 11.81 -15.14
CA ARG A 705 -26.14 11.97 -13.73
C ARG A 705 -24.63 12.02 -13.54
N SER A 706 -23.86 11.94 -14.62
CA SER A 706 -22.40 12.02 -14.53
C SER A 706 -21.93 13.45 -14.23
N LEU A 707 -20.77 13.54 -13.56
CA LEU A 707 -19.97 14.75 -13.45
C LEU A 707 -18.73 14.61 -14.34
N VAL A 708 -18.58 15.52 -15.31
CA VAL A 708 -17.50 15.49 -16.28
C VAL A 708 -16.63 16.74 -16.15
N LEU A 709 -15.31 16.53 -16.09
CA LEU A 709 -14.31 17.58 -15.95
C LEU A 709 -13.33 17.50 -17.11
N PHE A 710 -13.37 18.47 -18.01
CA PHE A 710 -12.40 18.65 -19.10
C PHE A 710 -11.50 19.83 -18.83
N ASP A 711 -10.20 19.61 -18.89
CA ASP A 711 -9.19 20.65 -18.73
C ASP A 711 -8.29 20.69 -19.96
N GLU A 712 -8.36 21.82 -20.67
CA GLU A 712 -7.53 22.15 -21.85
C GLU A 712 -7.58 21.08 -22.96
N LEU A 713 -8.73 20.52 -23.24
CA LEU A 713 -8.92 19.51 -24.29
C LEU A 713 -8.63 20.09 -25.67
N GLY A 714 -7.95 19.31 -26.53
CA GLY A 714 -7.59 19.68 -27.90
C GLY A 714 -6.24 20.38 -28.03
N ARG A 715 -5.43 20.44 -26.98
CA ARG A 715 -4.16 21.17 -26.95
C ARG A 715 -3.02 20.46 -27.70
N GLY A 716 -3.12 19.16 -27.89
CA GLY A 716 -2.09 18.31 -28.51
C GLY A 716 -2.03 18.32 -30.04
N THR A 717 -2.86 19.14 -30.71
CA THR A 717 -2.97 19.22 -32.17
C THR A 717 -2.98 20.66 -32.68
N SER A 718 -3.27 20.87 -33.96
CA SER A 718 -3.40 22.23 -34.52
C SER A 718 -4.55 22.98 -33.82
N THR A 719 -4.46 24.32 -33.69
CA THR A 719 -5.42 25.14 -32.98
C THR A 719 -6.84 24.95 -33.55
N TYR A 720 -7.02 24.95 -34.87
CA TYR A 720 -8.33 24.78 -35.49
C TYR A 720 -8.92 23.37 -35.31
N ASP A 721 -8.10 22.32 -35.40
CA ASP A 721 -8.55 20.96 -35.11
C ASP A 721 -8.95 20.83 -33.60
N GLY A 722 -8.15 21.40 -32.71
CA GLY A 722 -8.40 21.39 -31.27
C GLY A 722 -9.71 22.08 -30.91
N ILE A 723 -9.96 23.28 -31.45
CA ILE A 723 -11.22 24.02 -31.27
C ILE A 723 -12.40 23.23 -31.85
N SER A 724 -12.27 22.67 -33.06
CA SER A 724 -13.36 21.92 -33.72
C SER A 724 -13.76 20.68 -32.90
N ILE A 725 -12.78 19.93 -32.38
CA ILE A 725 -13.01 18.76 -31.54
C ILE A 725 -13.67 19.18 -30.22
N ALA A 726 -13.14 20.20 -29.55
CA ALA A 726 -13.69 20.69 -28.28
C ALA A 726 -15.12 21.19 -28.45
N TRP A 727 -15.40 21.93 -29.51
CA TRP A 727 -16.78 22.42 -29.87
C TRP A 727 -17.71 21.24 -30.05
N ALA A 728 -17.37 20.27 -30.89
CA ALA A 728 -18.20 19.11 -31.19
C ALA A 728 -18.49 18.26 -29.91
N ILE A 729 -17.53 18.13 -29.02
CA ILE A 729 -17.68 17.41 -27.74
C ILE A 729 -18.68 18.16 -26.84
N VAL A 730 -18.54 19.47 -26.69
CA VAL A 730 -19.43 20.28 -25.86
C VAL A 730 -20.86 20.26 -26.43
N GLU A 731 -21.00 20.38 -27.74
CA GLU A 731 -22.29 20.27 -28.45
C GLU A 731 -22.93 18.90 -28.24
N TYR A 732 -22.15 17.81 -28.36
CA TYR A 732 -22.63 16.45 -28.09
C TYR A 732 -23.13 16.30 -26.66
N LEU A 733 -22.38 16.78 -25.66
CA LEU A 733 -22.78 16.74 -24.25
C LEU A 733 -24.05 17.57 -23.98
N HIS A 734 -24.26 18.66 -24.71
CA HIS A 734 -25.44 19.51 -24.58
C HIS A 734 -26.68 18.91 -25.26
N GLU A 735 -26.55 18.43 -26.52
CA GLU A 735 -27.70 18.04 -27.35
C GLU A 735 -28.12 16.58 -27.14
N HIS A 736 -27.19 15.66 -26.90
CA HIS A 736 -27.47 14.23 -26.88
C HIS A 736 -28.12 13.81 -25.55
N SER A 737 -29.40 13.43 -25.57
CA SER A 737 -30.21 13.14 -24.38
C SER A 737 -29.62 12.13 -23.39
N ARG A 738 -28.76 11.20 -23.85
CA ARG A 738 -28.07 10.23 -22.99
C ARG A 738 -26.77 10.75 -22.39
N ALA A 739 -26.29 11.91 -22.86
CA ALA A 739 -25.00 12.47 -22.50
C ALA A 739 -25.08 13.83 -21.78
N GLN A 740 -26.29 14.28 -21.41
CA GLN A 740 -26.54 15.60 -20.79
C GLN A 740 -25.97 15.71 -19.37
N ALA A 741 -24.65 15.42 -19.23
CA ALA A 741 -23.96 15.41 -17.96
C ALA A 741 -23.64 16.83 -17.45
N ARG A 742 -23.61 16.99 -16.14
CA ARG A 742 -23.09 18.19 -15.49
C ARG A 742 -21.59 18.31 -15.78
N THR A 743 -21.19 19.38 -16.46
CA THR A 743 -19.85 19.48 -17.03
C THR A 743 -19.17 20.79 -16.65
N LEU A 744 -17.93 20.70 -16.18
CA LEU A 744 -16.99 21.80 -16.08
C LEU A 744 -15.96 21.67 -17.20
N PHE A 745 -15.90 22.66 -18.09
CA PHE A 745 -15.01 22.65 -19.24
C PHE A 745 -14.05 23.83 -19.15
N ALA A 746 -12.84 23.60 -18.71
CA ALA A 746 -11.78 24.60 -18.68
C ALA A 746 -11.04 24.63 -20.02
N THR A 747 -10.89 25.80 -20.60
CA THR A 747 -10.26 25.98 -21.90
C THR A 747 -9.48 27.29 -21.99
N HIS A 748 -8.56 27.35 -22.95
CA HIS A 748 -7.89 28.57 -23.37
C HIS A 748 -8.43 29.08 -24.75
N TYR A 749 -9.34 28.31 -25.34
CA TYR A 749 -10.01 28.71 -26.59
C TYR A 749 -11.13 29.69 -26.31
N HIS A 750 -10.91 30.97 -26.62
CA HIS A 750 -11.90 32.05 -26.43
C HIS A 750 -13.11 31.92 -27.36
N GLU A 751 -12.92 31.27 -28.49
CA GLU A 751 -13.93 31.00 -29.49
C GLU A 751 -15.11 30.19 -28.95
N LEU A 752 -14.82 29.32 -27.98
CA LEU A 752 -15.86 28.51 -27.33
C LEU A 752 -16.81 29.34 -26.46
N ASN A 753 -16.49 30.60 -26.13
CA ASN A 753 -17.41 31.51 -25.44
C ASN A 753 -18.65 31.84 -26.29
N GLU A 754 -18.55 31.76 -27.62
CA GLU A 754 -19.67 31.99 -28.51
C GLU A 754 -20.78 30.93 -28.36
N MET A 755 -20.48 29.75 -27.78
CA MET A 755 -21.47 28.68 -27.61
C MET A 755 -22.60 29.08 -26.66
N GLU A 756 -22.39 29.97 -25.69
CA GLU A 756 -23.44 30.44 -24.78
C GLU A 756 -24.60 31.12 -25.54
N LYS A 757 -24.33 31.73 -26.72
CA LYS A 757 -25.35 32.41 -27.53
C LYS A 757 -26.31 31.42 -28.21
N ASN A 758 -25.79 30.23 -28.55
CA ASN A 758 -26.50 29.23 -29.34
C ASN A 758 -27.07 28.09 -28.48
N PHE A 759 -26.47 27.85 -27.31
CA PHE A 759 -26.80 26.73 -26.43
C PHE A 759 -27.23 27.22 -25.03
N PRO A 760 -28.52 27.20 -24.68
CA PRO A 760 -29.03 27.90 -23.50
C PRO A 760 -28.54 27.38 -22.17
N ARG A 761 -28.12 26.10 -22.08
CA ARG A 761 -27.60 25.47 -20.86
C ARG A 761 -26.08 25.57 -20.71
N ILE A 762 -25.39 26.26 -21.64
CA ILE A 762 -23.96 26.58 -21.52
C ILE A 762 -23.83 27.97 -20.91
N LYS A 763 -22.98 28.14 -19.90
CA LYS A 763 -22.68 29.41 -19.27
C LYS A 763 -21.19 29.68 -19.21
N ASN A 764 -20.80 30.89 -19.60
CA ASN A 764 -19.40 31.30 -19.59
C ASN A 764 -18.99 31.87 -18.23
N PHE A 765 -17.82 31.47 -17.80
CA PHE A 765 -17.15 31.94 -16.62
C PHE A 765 -15.68 32.20 -16.92
N ASN A 766 -15.09 33.06 -16.14
CA ASN A 766 -13.62 33.25 -16.16
C ASN A 766 -13.05 33.27 -14.76
N VAL A 767 -11.79 32.88 -14.64
CA VAL A 767 -11.05 33.03 -13.39
C VAL A 767 -10.36 34.38 -13.42
N SER A 768 -10.80 35.28 -12.53
CA SER A 768 -10.42 36.69 -12.57
C SER A 768 -8.95 36.94 -12.27
N VAL A 769 -8.43 37.90 -13.01
CA VAL A 769 -7.06 38.40 -12.90
C VAL A 769 -7.17 39.92 -12.79
N LYS A 770 -6.37 40.53 -11.90
CA LYS A 770 -6.28 41.99 -11.80
C LYS A 770 -4.91 42.46 -12.25
N GLU A 771 -4.89 43.50 -13.08
CA GLU A 771 -3.68 44.21 -13.42
C GLU A 771 -3.53 45.39 -12.48
N VAL A 772 -2.42 45.44 -11.73
CA VAL A 772 -2.06 46.51 -10.83
C VAL A 772 -0.62 46.92 -11.13
N ASP A 773 -0.43 48.18 -11.54
CA ASP A 773 0.89 48.75 -11.88
C ASP A 773 1.65 47.91 -12.95
N GLY A 774 0.96 47.43 -13.97
CA GLY A 774 1.53 46.59 -15.04
C GLY A 774 1.94 45.18 -14.58
N LYS A 775 1.55 44.75 -13.36
CA LYS A 775 1.71 43.39 -12.87
C LYS A 775 0.39 42.71 -12.76
N ILE A 776 0.38 41.45 -13.16
CA ILE A 776 -0.80 40.61 -13.05
C ILE A 776 -0.86 39.92 -11.68
N ILE A 777 -1.96 40.13 -10.99
CA ILE A 777 -2.31 39.46 -9.74
C ILE A 777 -3.42 38.46 -10.06
N PHE A 778 -3.15 37.17 -9.83
CA PHE A 778 -4.13 36.11 -9.94
C PHE A 778 -5.09 36.16 -8.74
N VAL A 779 -6.32 36.66 -8.95
CA VAL A 779 -7.35 36.76 -7.90
C VAL A 779 -7.90 35.38 -7.55
N ARG A 780 -7.82 34.42 -8.51
CA ARG A 780 -8.33 33.04 -8.37
C ARG A 780 -9.83 32.95 -8.06
N LYS A 781 -10.60 34.02 -8.36
CA LYS A 781 -12.05 34.08 -8.16
C LYS A 781 -12.77 33.83 -9.47
N LEU A 782 -13.78 32.95 -9.43
CA LEU A 782 -14.64 32.66 -10.57
C LEU A 782 -15.68 33.76 -10.72
N GLU A 783 -15.76 34.33 -11.91
CA GLU A 783 -16.70 35.42 -12.27
C GLU A 783 -17.47 35.03 -13.54
N LYS A 784 -18.71 35.52 -13.69
CA LYS A 784 -19.52 35.27 -14.86
C LYS A 784 -18.99 36.02 -16.08
N GLY A 785 -19.10 35.41 -17.27
CA GLY A 785 -18.62 35.93 -18.53
C GLY A 785 -17.27 35.33 -18.96
N GLY A 786 -16.98 35.37 -20.26
CA GLY A 786 -15.74 34.90 -20.85
C GLY A 786 -14.60 35.91 -20.69
N SER A 787 -13.37 35.45 -20.71
CA SER A 787 -12.18 36.31 -20.84
C SER A 787 -11.86 36.50 -22.32
N GLU A 788 -11.62 37.73 -22.72
CA GLU A 788 -11.26 38.07 -24.11
C GLU A 788 -9.73 38.20 -24.28
N HIS A 789 -8.96 38.21 -23.20
CA HIS A 789 -7.50 38.45 -23.23
C HIS A 789 -6.69 37.23 -22.91
N SER A 790 -5.63 37.04 -23.69
CA SER A 790 -4.59 36.05 -23.44
C SER A 790 -3.50 36.64 -22.53
N PHE A 791 -3.16 35.92 -21.45
CA PHE A 791 -2.15 36.33 -20.47
C PHE A 791 -0.85 35.50 -20.54
N GLY A 792 -0.66 34.68 -21.58
CA GLY A 792 0.49 33.78 -21.70
C GLY A 792 1.85 34.47 -21.65
N ILE A 793 1.95 35.66 -22.28
CA ILE A 793 3.21 36.45 -22.28
C ILE A 793 3.53 36.97 -20.88
N HIS A 794 2.54 37.35 -20.09
CA HIS A 794 2.75 37.80 -18.71
C HIS A 794 3.18 36.65 -17.79
N VAL A 795 2.63 35.45 -18.02
CA VAL A 795 3.11 34.25 -17.29
C VAL A 795 4.57 33.94 -17.62
N ALA A 796 4.97 34.11 -18.90
CA ALA A 796 6.38 33.99 -19.31
C ALA A 796 7.28 35.02 -18.61
N GLU A 797 6.81 36.27 -18.42
CA GLU A 797 7.52 37.29 -17.68
C GLU A 797 7.70 36.93 -16.18
N ILE A 798 6.63 36.44 -15.54
CA ILE A 798 6.67 35.94 -14.14
C ILE A 798 7.63 34.76 -14.00
N ALA A 799 7.68 33.87 -14.99
CA ALA A 799 8.61 32.75 -15.03
C ALA A 799 10.10 33.14 -15.24
N GLY A 800 10.36 34.42 -15.40
CA GLY A 800 11.74 34.94 -15.55
C GLY A 800 12.29 34.89 -16.97
N MET A 801 11.41 34.81 -17.99
CA MET A 801 11.86 34.85 -19.38
C MET A 801 12.57 36.18 -19.69
N PRO A 802 13.64 36.23 -20.50
CA PRO A 802 14.38 37.44 -20.85
C PRO A 802 13.44 38.54 -21.37
N ARG A 803 13.60 39.78 -20.83
CA ARG A 803 12.72 40.93 -21.17
C ARG A 803 12.65 41.26 -22.67
N SER A 804 13.73 41.00 -23.42
CA SER A 804 13.75 41.20 -24.88
C SER A 804 12.77 40.27 -25.58
N ILE A 805 12.68 39.02 -25.18
CA ILE A 805 11.74 38.04 -25.71
C ILE A 805 10.30 38.43 -25.39
N VAL A 806 10.04 38.79 -24.11
CA VAL A 806 8.72 39.24 -23.65
C VAL A 806 8.23 40.47 -24.45
N LYS A 807 9.10 41.51 -24.61
CA LYS A 807 8.77 42.68 -25.40
C LYS A 807 8.48 42.35 -26.87
N ARG A 808 9.27 41.46 -27.49
CA ARG A 808 9.05 41.04 -28.88
C ARG A 808 7.75 40.22 -29.04
N ALA A 809 7.47 39.32 -28.09
CA ALA A 809 6.24 38.56 -28.06
C ALA A 809 5.00 39.47 -27.98
N ASN A 810 5.02 40.52 -27.15
CA ASN A 810 3.93 41.50 -27.05
C ASN A 810 3.69 42.28 -28.37
N ILE A 811 4.77 42.57 -29.10
CA ILE A 811 4.63 43.25 -30.41
C ILE A 811 3.94 42.28 -31.43
N ILE A 812 4.43 41.04 -31.46
CA ILE A 812 3.87 40.02 -32.35
C ILE A 812 2.39 39.74 -32.04
N LEU A 813 2.07 39.63 -30.73
CA LEU A 813 0.65 39.39 -30.30
C LEU A 813 -0.27 40.52 -30.81
N LYS A 814 0.12 41.81 -30.64
CA LYS A 814 -0.65 42.95 -31.08
C LYS A 814 -0.88 42.97 -32.60
N GLU A 815 0.07 42.50 -33.38
CA GLU A 815 -0.06 42.39 -34.84
C GLU A 815 -1.00 41.24 -35.24
N LEU A 816 -0.88 40.07 -34.60
CA LEU A 816 -1.78 38.93 -34.82
C LEU A 816 -3.24 39.23 -34.40
N GLU A 817 -3.47 39.98 -33.35
CA GLU A 817 -4.79 40.38 -32.88
C GLU A 817 -5.45 41.40 -33.83
N LYS A 818 -4.67 42.29 -34.45
CA LYS A 818 -5.18 43.24 -35.48
C LYS A 818 -5.63 42.55 -36.77
N ASP A 819 -4.95 41.50 -37.18
CA ASP A 819 -5.33 40.71 -38.37
C ASP A 819 -6.59 39.84 -38.15
N ASN A 820 -6.81 39.36 -36.93
CA ASN A 820 -8.04 38.62 -36.59
C ASN A 820 -9.30 39.51 -36.57
N SER A 821 -9.17 40.82 -36.40
CA SER A 821 -10.31 41.74 -36.43
C SER A 821 -10.75 42.13 -37.84
N GLN A 822 -10.02 41.76 -38.89
CA GLN A 822 -10.36 41.95 -40.29
C GLN A 822 -10.42 40.61 -41.06
N VAL A 823 -11.53 39.91 -40.93
CA VAL A 823 -11.92 38.73 -41.78
C VAL A 823 -10.95 37.54 -41.83
N GLY A 824 -11.22 36.50 -41.11
CA GLY A 824 -11.07 35.10 -41.52
C GLY A 824 -9.72 34.68 -42.13
N GLY A 825 -8.65 34.55 -41.35
CA GLY A 825 -7.46 33.79 -41.73
C GLY A 825 -6.14 34.45 -41.37
N VAL A 826 -5.32 33.76 -40.62
CA VAL A 826 -3.89 34.07 -40.51
C VAL A 826 -3.26 33.88 -41.89
N GLY A 827 -3.32 34.94 -42.70
CA GLY A 827 -2.79 34.94 -44.06
C GLY A 827 -1.29 35.16 -44.11
N LYS A 828 -0.66 34.68 -45.20
CA LYS A 828 0.74 34.94 -45.57
C LYS A 828 1.15 36.42 -45.38
N ALA A 829 0.19 37.38 -45.53
CA ALA A 829 0.37 38.82 -45.33
C ALA A 829 0.80 39.23 -43.90
N ALA A 830 0.40 38.52 -42.84
CA ALA A 830 0.83 38.81 -41.46
C ALA A 830 2.31 38.38 -41.26
N VAL A 831 2.69 37.26 -41.85
CA VAL A 831 4.08 36.77 -41.81
C VAL A 831 5.03 37.69 -42.59
N GLU A 832 4.60 38.19 -43.75
CA GLU A 832 5.40 39.15 -44.56
C GLU A 832 5.53 40.54 -43.89
N ARG A 833 4.51 41.02 -43.17
CA ARG A 833 4.62 42.25 -42.34
C ARG A 833 5.47 42.10 -41.12
N LEU A 834 5.49 40.92 -40.53
CA LEU A 834 6.40 40.57 -39.43
C LEU A 834 7.86 40.55 -39.90
N ASP A 835 8.11 40.16 -41.16
CA ASP A 835 9.44 40.19 -41.76
C ASP A 835 9.87 41.63 -42.12
N GLN A 836 8.96 42.53 -42.56
CA GLN A 836 9.23 43.93 -42.80
C GLN A 836 9.45 44.75 -41.51
N SER A 837 8.83 44.36 -40.40
CA SER A 837 9.13 44.94 -39.08
C SER A 837 10.51 44.52 -38.52
N ARG A 838 11.15 43.58 -39.17
CA ARG A 838 12.54 43.22 -38.86
C ARG A 838 13.56 44.24 -39.31
N GLU A 839 13.25 45.06 -40.35
CA GLU A 839 14.21 46.05 -40.87
C GLU A 839 14.37 47.32 -40.02
N GLY A 840 13.50 47.54 -38.99
CA GLY A 840 13.57 48.71 -38.10
C GLY A 840 14.22 48.44 -36.74
N VAL A 841 14.35 47.18 -36.34
CA VAL A 841 15.04 46.77 -35.12
C VAL A 841 15.85 45.55 -35.47
N GLN A 842 17.04 45.77 -35.96
CA GLN A 842 18.09 44.77 -35.91
C GLN A 842 18.49 44.58 -34.46
N LEU A 843 17.62 43.94 -33.69
CA LEU A 843 18.02 43.23 -32.50
C LEU A 843 18.86 42.09 -33.02
N SER A 844 20.15 42.32 -33.19
CA SER A 844 21.11 41.29 -33.36
C SER A 844 20.80 40.25 -32.25
N PHE A 845 20.40 39.10 -32.63
CA PHE A 845 20.32 37.90 -31.74
C PHE A 845 21.71 37.56 -31.22
N PHE A 846 22.71 38.42 -31.53
CA PHE A 846 24.10 38.39 -31.19
C PHE A 846 24.60 39.65 -30.50
N GLN A 847 23.77 40.31 -29.71
CA GLN A 847 24.30 41.23 -28.67
C GLN A 847 24.33 40.49 -27.32
N LEU A 848 24.86 39.30 -27.32
CA LEU A 848 25.73 38.79 -26.27
C LEU A 848 27.19 39.12 -26.55
N ASP A 849 27.48 40.02 -27.50
CA ASP A 849 28.75 40.69 -27.66
C ASP A 849 28.71 41.98 -26.86
N ASP A 850 28.81 41.83 -25.52
CA ASP A 850 29.44 42.86 -24.71
C ASP A 850 30.78 43.16 -25.40
N PRO A 851 31.07 44.44 -25.82
CA PRO A 851 32.34 44.77 -26.45
C PRO A 851 33.54 44.25 -25.67
N VAL A 852 33.44 44.15 -24.35
CA VAL A 852 34.44 43.62 -23.42
C VAL A 852 34.60 42.09 -23.63
N LEU A 853 33.51 41.36 -23.78
CA LEU A 853 33.58 39.92 -24.01
C LEU A 853 34.11 39.58 -25.43
N THR A 854 33.76 40.36 -26.44
CA THR A 854 34.34 40.25 -27.78
C THR A 854 35.83 40.49 -27.79
N GLN A 855 36.29 41.53 -27.11
CA GLN A 855 37.70 41.87 -26.97
C GLN A 855 38.49 40.76 -26.23
N ILE A 856 37.89 40.18 -25.18
CA ILE A 856 38.49 39.07 -24.44
C ILE A 856 38.56 37.82 -25.32
N ARG A 857 37.50 37.52 -26.09
CA ARG A 857 37.48 36.40 -27.03
C ARG A 857 38.59 36.52 -28.10
N ASP A 858 38.69 37.71 -28.70
CA ASP A 858 39.68 37.98 -29.77
C ASP A 858 41.12 37.93 -29.24
N GLU A 859 41.35 38.44 -28.03
CA GLU A 859 42.65 38.32 -27.33
C GLU A 859 42.98 36.83 -27.00
N ILE A 860 42.03 36.03 -26.57
CA ILE A 860 42.24 34.62 -26.27
C ILE A 860 42.47 33.80 -27.59
N LEU A 861 41.71 34.09 -28.63
CA LEU A 861 41.85 33.39 -29.91
C LEU A 861 43.16 33.76 -30.65
N GLY A 862 43.70 34.94 -30.44
CA GLY A 862 44.99 35.40 -30.98
C GLY A 862 46.22 34.87 -30.22
N LEU A 863 46.06 34.14 -29.11
CA LEU A 863 47.15 33.61 -28.32
C LEU A 863 47.65 32.27 -28.89
N ASP A 864 48.92 32.21 -29.27
CA ASP A 864 49.59 30.93 -29.55
C ASP A 864 50.11 30.27 -28.26
N VAL A 865 49.23 29.51 -27.62
CA VAL A 865 49.49 28.90 -26.28
C VAL A 865 50.73 28.02 -26.25
N ASN A 866 51.14 27.46 -27.38
CA ASN A 866 52.26 26.50 -27.48
C ASN A 866 53.62 27.23 -27.47
N ASN A 867 53.66 28.53 -27.80
CA ASN A 867 54.89 29.30 -27.90
C ASN A 867 55.04 30.35 -26.75
N LEU A 868 54.14 30.41 -25.78
CA LEU A 868 54.20 31.31 -24.65
C LEU A 868 55.05 30.76 -23.50
N THR A 869 55.95 31.55 -22.98
CA THR A 869 56.63 31.25 -21.72
C THR A 869 55.69 31.42 -20.54
N PRO A 870 55.92 30.77 -19.40
CA PRO A 870 55.05 30.89 -18.20
C PRO A 870 54.85 32.35 -17.74
N VAL A 871 55.88 33.21 -17.87
CA VAL A 871 55.79 34.61 -17.51
C VAL A 871 54.92 35.41 -18.50
N GLU A 872 55.04 35.16 -19.76
CA GLU A 872 54.19 35.75 -20.80
C GLU A 872 52.74 35.33 -20.68
N ALA A 873 52.46 34.06 -20.37
CA ALA A 873 51.11 33.59 -20.08
C ALA A 873 50.47 34.28 -18.89
N LEU A 874 51.22 34.50 -17.80
CA LEU A 874 50.77 35.21 -16.61
C LEU A 874 50.49 36.70 -16.94
N ASN A 875 51.33 37.36 -17.72
CA ASN A 875 51.11 38.71 -18.15
C ASN A 875 49.87 38.87 -19.02
N LYS A 876 49.67 37.97 -19.98
CA LYS A 876 48.49 37.94 -20.86
C LYS A 876 47.21 37.70 -20.07
N LEU A 877 47.20 36.74 -19.09
CA LEU A 877 46.10 36.56 -18.14
C LEU A 877 45.80 37.81 -17.33
N ASN A 878 46.83 38.58 -16.90
CA ASN A 878 46.67 39.83 -16.17
C ASN A 878 46.06 40.92 -17.07
N ASP A 879 46.44 41.00 -18.35
CA ASP A 879 45.89 41.92 -19.33
C ASP A 879 44.42 41.63 -19.62
N ILE A 880 44.04 40.34 -19.82
CA ILE A 880 42.65 39.91 -19.97
C ILE A 880 41.84 40.25 -18.72
N LYS A 881 42.44 40.07 -17.52
CA LYS A 881 41.79 40.45 -16.24
C LYS A 881 41.60 41.99 -16.11
N LYS A 882 42.46 42.82 -16.71
CA LYS A 882 42.29 44.29 -16.74
C LYS A 882 41.14 44.69 -17.64
N ILE A 883 40.94 43.98 -18.78
CA ILE A 883 39.81 44.19 -19.71
C ILE A 883 38.49 43.91 -19.00
N VAL A 884 38.45 42.88 -18.13
CA VAL A 884 37.23 42.52 -17.34
C VAL A 884 36.93 43.57 -16.25
N LYS A 885 37.96 44.27 -15.74
CA LYS A 885 37.81 45.26 -14.65
C LYS A 885 37.58 46.70 -15.11
N GLY A 886 37.81 46.94 -16.44
CA GLY A 886 37.68 48.21 -17.13
C GLY A 886 36.58 48.98 -16.93
#